data_edf15fe2219b8be54fab36897c02d04a
#
_entry.id   edf15fe2219b8be54fab36897c02d04a
#
_cell.length_a   1.000
_cell.length_b   1.000
_cell.length_c   1.000
_cell.angle_alpha   90.00
_cell.angle_beta   90.00
_cell.angle_gamma   90.00
#
_symmetry.space_group_name_H-M   'P 1'
#
loop_
_entity.id
_entity.type
_entity.pdbx_description
1 polymer ?
#
loop_
_entity_poly.entity_id
_entity_poly.type
_entity_poly.pdbx_seq_one_letter_code
_entity_poly.pdbx_strand_id
1 'polypeptide(L)'
;MTAQELGQHIWSIKESIRGLYDDSEVEDVILPFTLLRRIDCVLESKREVIAKGLESVTDEKKRAYKLKSLMNKYHLPFYNHSGLSLQKLLASPLNLRDNIKVYLNGFTDNVKDILSNFVHEDSSSGSADLSQIYARLDRSNKLFPVVEKFAQVDLSPEVVDNTMMGTIFEIVVRYSKEATNTKAGQFYTPREIVRLLVALTLSGKESELYQPGRIFSIYDPCCGTGGMLTEGKEYMKEISGMPSLRVNLYGQELNEKTYAICKSDLLMKGELQDFEDHVMQGNTLTDDRFAHKRFNFMLANPPFGMDWGDDYREVSRESIPGGRFEAGLPDKSDGSLLFLQHMISKMDEGSGSRIGIVLNGSPLFNGGAGSGWSNIRKMLLDRNLLDAIVALPKNLFYGTDISTYLWILDNNRPAERRNRVLFIDATYKEFVVPLQWSLGKKRFEISEEGIQEILRIYQEYVPLSRTIHDKETGKERRAEIAKILDYDDFLYTQVTIRRPKRLWYRDIPSQIKSLMAEGTIPAPDTPKRQKKWDFFDQLLTLKGLEEQRSDYELFEYLKQQKVKYNKSNINDVRRLLGEVSESAPEVYTDPLDSSSPLLADTALNDTELIPFKVDISEFLRREVLPFRPDAWRDESQDKIGCEFPFTKIFYEYQPLRSIDEVLADLKALEAESDTSLDSFIRSLKK
;
A
#
# COMPACT_ATOMS: atom_id res chain seq x y z
N MET A 1 22.68 13.82 -24.75
CA MET A 1 22.75 13.01 -23.50
C MET A 1 21.35 12.54 -23.17
N THR A 2 21.21 11.31 -22.76
CA THR A 2 19.94 10.78 -22.25
C THR A 2 19.64 11.32 -20.85
N ALA A 3 18.40 11.24 -20.38
CA ALA A 3 18.03 11.61 -19.02
C ALA A 3 18.85 10.82 -17.98
N GLN A 4 19.14 9.54 -18.28
CA GLN A 4 19.95 8.68 -17.40
C GLN A 4 21.39 9.19 -17.26
N GLU A 5 22.03 9.51 -18.39
CA GLU A 5 23.41 10.03 -18.39
C GLU A 5 23.50 11.39 -17.69
N LEU A 6 22.52 12.26 -17.91
CA LEU A 6 22.50 13.60 -17.31
C LEU A 6 22.19 13.55 -15.81
N GLY A 7 21.24 12.72 -15.38
CA GLY A 7 20.95 12.48 -13.98
C GLY A 7 22.14 11.88 -13.23
N GLN A 8 22.86 10.93 -13.86
CA GLN A 8 24.08 10.37 -13.30
C GLN A 8 25.19 11.41 -13.21
N HIS A 9 25.34 12.27 -14.23
CA HIS A 9 26.30 13.36 -14.20
C HIS A 9 26.01 14.35 -13.06
N ILE A 10 24.75 14.79 -12.91
CA ILE A 10 24.31 15.66 -11.80
C ILE A 10 24.60 15.01 -10.45
N TRP A 11 24.23 13.72 -10.29
CA TRP A 11 24.50 13.00 -9.05
C TRP A 11 26.01 12.89 -8.75
N SER A 12 26.85 12.78 -9.75
CA SER A 12 28.32 12.72 -9.58
C SER A 12 28.92 13.99 -8.94
N ILE A 13 28.20 15.12 -8.98
CA ILE A 13 28.63 16.37 -8.33
C ILE A 13 28.79 16.20 -6.82
N LYS A 14 28.10 15.18 -6.22
CA LYS A 14 28.25 14.80 -4.81
C LYS A 14 29.73 14.60 -4.39
N GLU A 15 30.58 14.15 -5.29
CA GLU A 15 32.00 13.97 -4.99
C GLU A 15 32.67 15.28 -4.58
N SER A 16 32.13 16.45 -4.99
CA SER A 16 32.66 17.77 -4.58
C SER A 16 32.38 18.10 -3.12
N ILE A 17 31.37 17.47 -2.53
CA ILE A 17 30.92 17.69 -1.15
C ILE A 17 31.17 16.47 -0.24
N ARG A 18 31.88 15.47 -0.76
CA ARG A 18 32.22 14.26 -0.03
C ARG A 18 32.94 14.59 1.28
N GLY A 19 32.50 13.90 2.38
CA GLY A 19 33.03 14.12 3.73
C GLY A 19 32.49 15.37 4.44
N LEU A 20 31.69 16.21 3.77
CA LEU A 20 31.01 17.35 4.37
C LEU A 20 29.54 17.04 4.69
N TYR A 21 28.91 16.19 3.89
CA TYR A 21 27.53 15.72 4.03
C TYR A 21 27.50 14.20 4.04
N ASP A 22 26.63 13.63 4.85
CA ASP A 22 26.32 12.21 4.81
C ASP A 22 25.50 11.87 3.57
N ASP A 23 25.49 10.61 3.14
CA ASP A 23 24.76 10.19 1.93
C ASP A 23 23.26 10.54 1.98
N SER A 24 22.65 10.61 3.18
CA SER A 24 21.28 11.06 3.40
C SER A 24 21.06 12.57 3.23
N GLU A 25 22.11 13.37 3.43
CA GLU A 25 22.06 14.84 3.34
C GLU A 25 22.46 15.36 1.94
N VAL A 26 23.11 14.51 1.13
CA VAL A 26 23.60 14.90 -0.20
C VAL A 26 22.47 15.43 -1.09
N GLU A 27 21.29 14.82 -1.01
CA GLU A 27 20.14 15.25 -1.79
C GLU A 27 19.71 16.69 -1.48
N ASP A 28 19.92 17.17 -0.24
CA ASP A 28 19.56 18.53 0.20
C ASP A 28 20.42 19.60 -0.49
N VAL A 29 21.55 19.20 -1.05
CA VAL A 29 22.41 20.06 -1.87
C VAL A 29 22.10 19.89 -3.35
N ILE A 30 22.05 18.65 -3.83
CA ILE A 30 21.99 18.36 -5.27
C ILE A 30 20.63 18.79 -5.86
N LEU A 31 19.51 18.49 -5.19
CA LEU A 31 18.18 18.79 -5.72
C LEU A 31 17.92 20.30 -5.87
N PRO A 32 18.13 21.16 -4.85
CA PRO A 32 17.93 22.60 -4.99
C PRO A 32 18.83 23.23 -6.05
N PHE A 33 20.11 22.84 -6.13
CA PHE A 33 21.01 23.34 -7.16
C PHE A 33 20.58 22.90 -8.57
N THR A 34 20.07 21.69 -8.73
CA THR A 34 19.51 21.20 -10.00
C THR A 34 18.33 22.04 -10.42
N LEU A 35 17.41 22.35 -9.49
CA LEU A 35 16.28 23.24 -9.73
C LEU A 35 16.74 24.65 -10.10
N LEU A 36 17.65 25.25 -9.32
CA LEU A 36 18.19 26.59 -9.58
C LEU A 36 18.83 26.69 -10.96
N ARG A 37 19.58 25.65 -11.36
CA ARG A 37 20.18 25.60 -12.70
C ARG A 37 19.12 25.52 -13.79
N ARG A 38 18.08 24.68 -13.61
CA ARG A 38 16.95 24.62 -14.57
C ARG A 38 16.27 25.96 -14.72
N ILE A 39 15.95 26.62 -13.59
CA ILE A 39 15.32 27.95 -13.57
C ILE A 39 16.18 28.98 -14.33
N ASP A 40 17.49 28.98 -14.07
CA ASP A 40 18.42 29.87 -14.76
C ASP A 40 18.42 29.66 -16.28
N CYS A 41 18.46 28.40 -16.73
CA CYS A 41 18.44 28.07 -18.14
C CYS A 41 17.12 28.53 -18.81
N VAL A 42 15.98 28.31 -18.15
CA VAL A 42 14.67 28.76 -18.66
C VAL A 42 14.59 30.30 -18.77
N LEU A 43 15.18 31.02 -17.82
CA LEU A 43 15.17 32.47 -17.80
C LEU A 43 16.22 33.12 -18.74
N GLU A 44 17.28 32.38 -19.13
CA GLU A 44 18.46 32.96 -19.78
C GLU A 44 18.12 33.81 -21.01
N SER A 45 17.32 33.28 -21.94
CA SER A 45 16.97 33.98 -23.18
C SER A 45 16.01 35.18 -22.97
N LYS A 46 15.32 35.30 -21.82
CA LYS A 46 14.30 36.32 -21.55
C LYS A 46 14.74 37.34 -20.48
N ARG A 47 15.78 37.03 -19.72
CA ARG A 47 16.25 37.84 -18.58
C ARG A 47 16.52 39.29 -18.95
N GLU A 48 17.30 39.51 -20.02
CA GLU A 48 17.66 40.87 -20.46
C GLU A 48 16.46 41.66 -21.01
N VAL A 49 15.63 41.02 -21.76
CA VAL A 49 14.42 41.63 -22.36
C VAL A 49 13.45 42.10 -21.27
N ILE A 50 13.27 41.28 -20.23
CA ILE A 50 12.40 41.65 -19.09
C ILE A 50 13.08 42.75 -18.27
N ALA A 51 14.37 42.66 -17.99
CA ALA A 51 15.09 43.68 -17.26
C ALA A 51 14.95 45.05 -17.94
N LYS A 52 15.22 45.15 -19.26
CA LYS A 52 15.02 46.37 -20.05
C LYS A 52 13.59 46.87 -20.00
N GLY A 53 12.62 45.97 -20.04
CA GLY A 53 11.19 46.33 -19.94
C GLY A 53 10.79 46.93 -18.59
N LEU A 54 11.56 46.69 -17.54
CA LEU A 54 11.33 47.17 -16.17
C LEU A 54 12.19 48.41 -15.80
N GLU A 55 13.22 48.74 -16.55
CA GLU A 55 14.17 49.83 -16.24
C GLU A 55 13.46 51.21 -16.12
N SER A 56 12.46 51.48 -16.96
CA SER A 56 11.73 52.75 -16.97
C SER A 56 10.61 52.86 -15.92
N VAL A 57 10.40 51.81 -15.12
CA VAL A 57 9.29 51.77 -14.15
C VAL A 57 9.84 51.83 -12.74
N THR A 58 9.74 53.01 -12.11
CA THR A 58 10.25 53.27 -10.76
C THR A 58 9.25 52.99 -9.65
N ASP A 59 7.97 53.13 -9.95
CA ASP A 59 6.85 52.83 -9.00
C ASP A 59 6.73 51.30 -8.78
N GLU A 60 6.81 50.87 -7.53
CA GLU A 60 6.86 49.47 -7.16
C GLU A 60 5.61 48.69 -7.58
N LYS A 61 4.40 49.27 -7.41
CA LYS A 61 3.14 48.64 -7.82
C LYS A 61 3.03 48.51 -9.34
N LYS A 62 3.40 49.57 -10.05
CA LYS A 62 3.42 49.57 -11.52
C LYS A 62 4.48 48.57 -12.05
N ARG A 63 5.61 48.48 -11.38
CA ARG A 63 6.69 47.51 -11.70
C ARG A 63 6.23 46.06 -11.53
N ALA A 64 5.54 45.74 -10.43
CA ALA A 64 4.95 44.42 -10.22
C ALA A 64 3.89 44.05 -11.29
N TYR A 65 2.99 45.01 -11.62
CA TYR A 65 2.02 44.80 -12.68
C TYR A 65 2.68 44.60 -14.06
N LYS A 66 3.69 45.42 -14.39
CA LYS A 66 4.44 45.33 -15.64
C LYS A 66 5.19 44.02 -15.75
N LEU A 67 5.81 43.54 -14.64
CA LEU A 67 6.46 42.25 -14.58
C LEU A 67 5.47 41.13 -14.87
N LYS A 68 4.32 41.09 -14.19
CA LYS A 68 3.27 40.09 -14.43
C LYS A 68 2.82 40.07 -15.90
N SER A 69 2.68 41.26 -16.51
CA SER A 69 2.36 41.39 -17.94
C SER A 69 3.47 40.82 -18.85
N LEU A 70 4.73 41.07 -18.52
CA LEU A 70 5.89 40.52 -19.27
C LEU A 70 6.01 39.02 -19.09
N MET A 71 5.83 38.50 -17.87
CA MET A 71 5.83 37.08 -17.59
C MET A 71 4.75 36.37 -18.41
N ASN A 72 3.53 36.88 -18.43
CA ASN A 72 2.44 36.35 -19.26
C ASN A 72 2.78 36.40 -20.76
N LYS A 73 3.34 37.51 -21.24
CA LYS A 73 3.74 37.68 -22.65
C LYS A 73 4.77 36.65 -23.09
N TYR A 74 5.70 36.28 -22.22
CA TYR A 74 6.77 35.34 -22.51
C TYR A 74 6.50 33.91 -21.95
N HIS A 75 5.30 33.68 -21.45
CA HIS A 75 4.89 32.38 -20.85
C HIS A 75 5.85 31.89 -19.76
N LEU A 76 6.30 32.83 -18.89
CA LEU A 76 7.20 32.52 -17.78
C LEU A 76 6.40 32.42 -16.48
N PRO A 77 6.42 31.27 -15.78
CA PRO A 77 5.73 31.10 -14.51
C PRO A 77 6.47 31.71 -13.33
N PHE A 78 7.70 32.15 -13.50
CA PHE A 78 8.58 32.73 -12.46
C PHE A 78 9.57 33.72 -13.03
N TYR A 79 10.20 34.52 -12.15
CA TYR A 79 11.26 35.46 -12.50
C TYR A 79 12.22 35.66 -11.35
N ASN A 80 13.42 36.20 -11.66
CA ASN A 80 14.42 36.60 -10.66
C ASN A 80 14.76 38.08 -10.84
N HIS A 81 14.46 38.90 -9.82
CA HIS A 81 14.68 40.35 -9.81
C HIS A 81 16.14 40.76 -9.61
N SER A 82 17.01 39.87 -9.09
CA SER A 82 18.41 40.21 -8.78
C SER A 82 19.28 40.46 -10.01
N GLY A 83 18.84 39.99 -11.18
CA GLY A 83 19.66 40.01 -12.39
C GLY A 83 20.84 39.00 -12.37
N LEU A 84 21.01 38.26 -11.28
CA LEU A 84 22.03 37.22 -11.10
C LEU A 84 21.61 35.88 -11.69
N SER A 85 22.57 35.01 -11.93
CA SER A 85 22.44 33.62 -12.28
C SER A 85 23.61 32.82 -11.68
N LEU A 86 23.54 31.50 -11.61
CA LEU A 86 24.67 30.69 -11.13
C LEU A 86 25.96 31.02 -11.87
N GLN A 87 25.89 31.26 -13.18
CA GLN A 87 27.06 31.65 -13.97
C GLN A 87 27.58 33.05 -13.63
N LYS A 88 26.68 34.02 -13.40
CA LYS A 88 27.08 35.38 -13.00
C LYS A 88 27.63 35.44 -11.57
N LEU A 89 27.21 34.57 -10.69
CA LEU A 89 27.75 34.45 -9.33
C LEU A 89 29.24 34.11 -9.32
N LEU A 90 29.70 33.33 -10.29
CA LEU A 90 31.12 32.97 -10.43
C LEU A 90 32.02 34.14 -10.81
N ALA A 91 31.48 35.22 -11.36
CA ALA A 91 32.26 36.40 -11.72
C ALA A 91 32.83 37.19 -10.51
N SER A 92 32.29 36.92 -9.29
CA SER A 92 32.74 37.58 -8.06
C SER A 92 32.98 36.58 -6.93
N PRO A 93 34.02 35.75 -6.98
CA PRO A 93 34.27 34.67 -6.04
C PRO A 93 34.34 35.13 -4.57
N LEU A 94 34.92 36.28 -4.31
CA LEU A 94 35.08 36.83 -2.96
C LEU A 94 33.76 37.24 -2.30
N ASN A 95 32.77 37.59 -3.10
CA ASN A 95 31.42 37.98 -2.64
C ASN A 95 30.35 36.92 -2.89
N LEU A 96 30.74 35.69 -3.24
CA LEU A 96 29.85 34.63 -3.64
C LEU A 96 28.75 34.38 -2.62
N ARG A 97 29.11 34.33 -1.33
CA ARG A 97 28.16 34.08 -0.22
C ARG A 97 27.08 35.16 -0.14
N ASP A 98 27.40 36.41 -0.28
CA ASP A 98 26.43 37.50 -0.19
C ASP A 98 25.61 37.62 -1.49
N ASN A 99 26.26 37.43 -2.63
CA ASN A 99 25.58 37.42 -3.93
C ASN A 99 24.57 36.27 -4.06
N ILE A 100 24.85 35.08 -3.48
CA ILE A 100 23.89 33.97 -3.52
C ILE A 100 22.61 34.28 -2.70
N LYS A 101 22.75 35.02 -1.59
CA LYS A 101 21.59 35.49 -0.82
C LYS A 101 20.74 36.46 -1.63
N VAL A 102 21.39 37.41 -2.32
CA VAL A 102 20.69 38.35 -3.20
C VAL A 102 20.03 37.63 -4.35
N TYR A 103 20.68 36.62 -4.91
CA TYR A 103 20.13 35.78 -5.97
C TYR A 103 18.89 35.03 -5.52
N LEU A 104 18.91 34.34 -4.36
CA LEU A 104 17.79 33.60 -3.83
C LEU A 104 16.60 34.50 -3.46
N ASN A 105 16.88 35.61 -2.78
CA ASN A 105 15.87 36.59 -2.42
C ASN A 105 15.22 37.30 -3.63
N GLY A 106 15.93 37.26 -4.76
CA GLY A 106 15.46 37.85 -6.02
C GLY A 106 14.35 37.06 -6.73
N PHE A 107 14.08 35.82 -6.36
CA PHE A 107 13.04 35.03 -6.99
C PHE A 107 11.63 35.47 -6.62
N THR A 108 10.69 35.17 -7.49
CA THR A 108 9.24 35.27 -7.21
C THR A 108 8.83 34.33 -6.08
N ASP A 109 7.75 34.66 -5.36
CA ASP A 109 7.37 33.99 -4.10
C ASP A 109 7.08 32.50 -4.29
N ASN A 110 6.53 32.08 -5.44
CA ASN A 110 6.32 30.67 -5.78
C ASN A 110 7.64 29.85 -5.83
N VAL A 111 8.73 30.44 -6.34
CA VAL A 111 10.03 29.76 -6.33
C VAL A 111 10.64 29.74 -4.94
N LYS A 112 10.49 30.82 -4.16
CA LYS A 112 10.97 30.89 -2.77
C LYS A 112 10.26 29.83 -1.91
N ASP A 113 8.94 29.70 -2.05
CA ASP A 113 8.16 28.68 -1.36
C ASP A 113 8.65 27.27 -1.69
N ILE A 114 8.88 26.97 -2.97
CA ILE A 114 9.45 25.67 -3.37
C ILE A 114 10.84 25.45 -2.75
N LEU A 115 11.73 26.46 -2.81
CA LEU A 115 13.09 26.32 -2.30
C LEU A 115 13.13 26.14 -0.78
N SER A 116 12.19 26.72 -0.03
CA SER A 116 12.12 26.54 1.43
C SER A 116 11.78 25.10 1.84
N ASN A 117 11.04 24.36 1.02
CA ASN A 117 10.67 22.97 1.31
C ASN A 117 11.80 21.94 1.01
N PHE A 118 12.95 22.36 0.48
CA PHE A 118 14.10 21.45 0.33
C PHE A 118 14.96 21.31 1.60
N VAL A 119 14.69 22.08 2.65
CA VAL A 119 15.49 22.09 3.89
C VAL A 119 14.64 21.60 5.05
N HIS A 120 15.15 20.61 5.78
CA HIS A 120 14.49 20.13 7.01
C HIS A 120 14.54 21.21 8.09
N GLU A 121 13.42 21.40 8.79
CA GLU A 121 13.40 22.07 10.09
C GLU A 121 14.14 21.21 11.12
N ASP A 122 15.44 21.40 11.24
CA ASP A 122 16.11 20.94 12.46
C ASP A 122 15.78 21.90 13.59
N SER A 123 15.10 21.36 14.56
CA SER A 123 14.32 21.88 15.67
C SER A 123 14.99 22.92 16.59
N SER A 124 16.11 23.51 16.25
CA SER A 124 16.82 24.43 17.14
C SER A 124 16.88 25.90 16.70
N SER A 125 16.51 26.24 15.46
CA SER A 125 16.64 27.61 14.94
C SER A 125 15.42 28.22 14.23
N GLY A 126 14.29 27.54 14.15
CA GLY A 126 12.98 28.14 13.78
C GLY A 126 12.84 28.74 12.38
N SER A 127 13.78 28.52 11.45
CA SER A 127 13.61 28.85 10.03
C SER A 127 14.42 27.89 9.17
N ALA A 128 13.71 27.05 8.43
CA ALA A 128 14.26 26.26 7.34
C ALA A 128 14.69 27.22 6.22
N ASP A 129 15.99 27.47 6.07
CA ASP A 129 16.51 28.36 5.03
C ASP A 129 17.72 27.71 4.35
N LEU A 130 17.68 27.63 3.02
CA LEU A 130 18.82 27.22 2.18
C LEU A 130 20.12 27.95 2.54
N SER A 131 20.06 29.11 3.24
CA SER A 131 21.20 29.83 3.75
C SER A 131 22.12 28.98 4.62
N GLN A 132 21.61 27.98 5.33
CA GLN A 132 22.43 27.08 6.16
C GLN A 132 23.27 26.14 5.28
N ILE A 133 22.68 25.60 4.21
CA ILE A 133 23.41 24.76 3.25
C ILE A 133 24.57 25.55 2.61
N TYR A 134 24.27 26.74 2.12
CA TYR A 134 25.29 27.60 1.52
C TYR A 134 26.36 28.03 2.52
N ALA A 135 25.99 28.37 3.75
CA ALA A 135 26.93 28.71 4.80
C ALA A 135 27.84 27.54 5.20
N ARG A 136 27.32 26.31 5.19
CA ARG A 136 28.10 25.08 5.45
C ARG A 136 29.09 24.81 4.31
N LEU A 137 28.62 24.94 3.06
CA LEU A 137 29.48 24.83 1.87
C LEU A 137 30.56 25.90 1.83
N ASP A 138 30.22 27.17 2.15
CA ASP A 138 31.16 28.30 2.15
C ASP A 138 32.24 28.14 3.20
N ARG A 139 31.85 27.83 4.46
CA ARG A 139 32.84 27.58 5.54
C ARG A 139 33.83 26.45 5.22
N SER A 140 33.44 25.53 4.38
CA SER A 140 34.27 24.39 3.96
C SER A 140 34.98 24.62 2.61
N ASN A 141 34.93 25.84 2.05
CA ASN A 141 35.45 26.20 0.73
C ASN A 141 34.91 25.31 -0.41
N LYS A 142 33.66 24.80 -0.28
CA LYS A 142 33.01 23.95 -1.26
C LYS A 142 31.93 24.68 -2.07
N LEU A 143 31.52 25.89 -1.67
CA LEU A 143 30.45 26.62 -2.34
C LEU A 143 30.79 26.96 -3.79
N PHE A 144 32.00 27.53 -4.03
CA PHE A 144 32.43 27.90 -5.38
C PHE A 144 32.50 26.67 -6.32
N PRO A 145 33.19 25.57 -5.96
CA PRO A 145 33.24 24.38 -6.81
C PRO A 145 31.84 23.76 -7.13
N VAL A 146 30.90 23.81 -6.19
CA VAL A 146 29.52 23.30 -6.41
C VAL A 146 28.80 24.21 -7.40
N VAL A 147 28.81 25.54 -7.16
CA VAL A 147 28.17 26.51 -8.08
C VAL A 147 28.77 26.40 -9.48
N GLU A 148 30.09 26.26 -9.59
CA GLU A 148 30.79 26.13 -10.88
C GLU A 148 30.33 24.89 -11.65
N LYS A 149 30.28 23.71 -10.98
CA LYS A 149 29.84 22.46 -11.63
C LYS A 149 28.43 22.57 -12.10
N PHE A 150 27.49 23.08 -11.28
CA PHE A 150 26.11 23.25 -11.70
C PHE A 150 25.96 24.30 -12.82
N ALA A 151 26.70 25.38 -12.81
CA ALA A 151 26.65 26.38 -13.87
C ALA A 151 27.06 25.84 -15.26
N GLN A 152 27.86 24.75 -15.29
CA GLN A 152 28.28 24.08 -16.53
C GLN A 152 27.25 23.06 -17.07
N VAL A 153 26.32 22.61 -16.27
CA VAL A 153 25.26 21.66 -16.72
C VAL A 153 24.27 22.41 -17.60
N ASP A 154 24.04 21.92 -18.81
CA ASP A 154 23.03 22.48 -19.69
C ASP A 154 21.66 21.79 -19.42
N LEU A 155 20.77 22.53 -18.77
CA LEU A 155 19.37 22.16 -18.53
C LEU A 155 18.41 23.08 -19.27
N SER A 156 18.80 23.64 -20.42
CA SER A 156 17.95 24.48 -21.25
C SER A 156 16.76 23.71 -21.82
N PRO A 157 15.60 24.37 -22.07
CA PRO A 157 14.43 23.72 -22.68
C PRO A 157 14.70 23.07 -24.04
N GLU A 158 15.71 23.54 -24.74
CA GLU A 158 16.15 23.05 -26.06
C GLU A 158 16.89 21.70 -25.95
N VAL A 159 17.54 21.43 -24.82
CA VAL A 159 18.31 20.19 -24.56
C VAL A 159 17.53 19.23 -23.66
N VAL A 160 16.82 19.75 -22.69
CA VAL A 160 16.06 19.00 -21.69
C VAL A 160 14.63 19.52 -21.68
N ASP A 161 13.72 18.82 -22.30
CA ASP A 161 12.30 19.14 -22.21
C ASP A 161 11.75 18.90 -20.78
N ASN A 162 10.53 19.34 -20.51
CA ASN A 162 9.96 19.24 -19.18
C ASN A 162 9.74 17.78 -18.73
N THR A 163 9.47 16.87 -19.65
CA THR A 163 9.31 15.44 -19.37
C THR A 163 10.64 14.81 -18.97
N MET A 164 11.69 15.14 -19.71
CA MET A 164 13.06 14.70 -19.40
C MET A 164 13.54 15.29 -18.06
N MET A 165 13.17 16.53 -17.74
CA MET A 165 13.55 17.17 -16.45
C MET A 165 12.93 16.43 -15.26
N GLY A 166 11.66 16.06 -15.32
CA GLY A 166 11.01 15.21 -14.32
C GLY A 166 11.78 13.90 -14.12
N THR A 167 12.16 13.22 -15.23
CA THR A 167 12.97 11.99 -15.18
C THR A 167 14.33 12.20 -14.52
N ILE A 168 14.98 13.34 -14.75
CA ILE A 168 16.27 13.67 -14.12
C ILE A 168 16.11 13.80 -12.60
N PHE A 169 15.08 14.50 -12.13
CA PHE A 169 14.81 14.60 -10.69
C PHE A 169 14.59 13.20 -10.08
N GLU A 170 13.81 12.36 -10.73
CA GLU A 170 13.55 10.99 -10.31
C GLU A 170 14.83 10.17 -10.21
N ILE A 171 15.72 10.29 -11.19
CA ILE A 171 17.02 9.59 -11.19
C ILE A 171 17.89 10.06 -10.02
N VAL A 172 17.94 11.37 -9.77
CA VAL A 172 18.72 11.94 -8.65
C VAL A 172 18.19 11.47 -7.32
N VAL A 173 16.86 11.51 -7.10
CA VAL A 173 16.20 11.00 -5.89
C VAL A 173 16.46 9.50 -5.73
N ARG A 174 16.37 8.72 -6.82
CA ARG A 174 16.68 7.28 -6.77
C ARG A 174 18.10 7.02 -6.29
N TYR A 175 19.10 7.67 -6.86
CA TYR A 175 20.48 7.49 -6.43
C TYR A 175 20.69 7.87 -4.96
N SER A 176 19.99 8.89 -4.46
CA SER A 176 20.00 9.24 -3.05
C SER A 176 19.45 8.11 -2.17
N LYS A 177 18.30 7.56 -2.53
CA LYS A 177 17.67 6.49 -1.76
C LYS A 177 18.43 5.16 -1.82
N GLU A 178 19.04 4.85 -2.96
CA GLU A 178 19.95 3.69 -3.09
C GLU A 178 21.16 3.81 -2.17
N ALA A 179 21.73 5.01 -2.05
CA ALA A 179 22.87 5.27 -1.18
C ALA A 179 22.53 5.13 0.31
N THR A 180 21.30 5.42 0.72
CA THR A 180 20.86 5.41 2.13
C THR A 180 20.21 4.11 2.60
N ASN A 181 20.07 3.09 1.75
CA ASN A 181 19.37 1.83 2.08
C ASN A 181 17.96 2.03 2.69
N THR A 182 17.27 3.10 2.33
CA THR A 182 15.96 3.45 2.90
C THR A 182 14.90 2.42 2.50
N LYS A 183 14.00 2.07 3.44
CA LYS A 183 12.96 1.05 3.24
C LYS A 183 12.15 1.27 1.95
N ALA A 184 11.82 0.18 1.29
CA ALA A 184 11.23 0.07 -0.05
C ALA A 184 9.88 0.78 -0.31
N GLY A 185 9.26 1.40 0.70
CA GLY A 185 7.90 1.94 0.62
C GLY A 185 7.73 3.32 -0.01
N GLN A 186 8.83 4.04 -0.30
CA GLN A 186 8.78 5.43 -0.80
C GLN A 186 9.34 5.56 -2.22
N PHE A 187 9.02 4.62 -3.12
CA PHE A 187 9.67 4.57 -4.42
C PHE A 187 8.79 5.10 -5.55
N TYR A 188 9.49 5.78 -6.45
CA TYR A 188 9.00 6.23 -7.73
C TYR A 188 8.32 5.11 -8.53
N THR A 189 7.15 5.39 -9.10
CA THR A 189 6.43 4.47 -9.96
C THR A 189 6.98 4.52 -11.38
N PRO A 190 7.45 3.40 -11.96
CA PRO A 190 7.93 3.35 -13.34
C PRO A 190 6.88 3.86 -14.33
N ARG A 191 7.33 4.59 -15.35
CA ARG A 191 6.44 5.26 -16.31
C ARG A 191 5.50 4.32 -17.04
N GLU A 192 5.97 3.15 -17.45
CA GLU A 192 5.15 2.15 -18.12
C GLU A 192 4.01 1.67 -17.22
N ILE A 193 4.23 1.59 -15.89
CA ILE A 193 3.17 1.25 -14.93
C ILE A 193 2.18 2.40 -14.77
N VAL A 194 2.68 3.64 -14.69
CA VAL A 194 1.82 4.82 -14.67
C VAL A 194 0.97 4.86 -15.91
N ARG A 195 1.57 4.67 -17.09
CA ARG A 195 0.88 4.68 -18.39
C ARG A 195 -0.20 3.60 -18.47
N LEU A 196 0.12 2.38 -18.04
CA LEU A 196 -0.86 1.29 -17.97
C LEU A 196 -2.00 1.61 -17.01
N LEU A 197 -1.69 2.10 -15.81
CA LEU A 197 -2.70 2.46 -14.80
C LEU A 197 -3.63 3.55 -15.31
N VAL A 198 -3.08 4.60 -15.93
CA VAL A 198 -3.83 5.70 -16.54
C VAL A 198 -4.71 5.18 -17.67
N ALA A 199 -4.15 4.36 -18.58
CA ALA A 199 -4.88 3.79 -19.71
C ALA A 199 -6.08 2.95 -19.24
N LEU A 200 -5.89 2.09 -18.24
CA LEU A 200 -6.97 1.29 -17.64
C LEU A 200 -8.03 2.16 -16.96
N THR A 201 -7.59 3.19 -16.21
CA THR A 201 -8.50 4.09 -15.49
C THR A 201 -9.35 4.94 -16.44
N LEU A 202 -8.82 5.34 -17.58
CA LEU A 202 -9.52 6.16 -18.58
C LEU A 202 -10.30 5.35 -19.60
N SER A 203 -10.04 4.06 -19.72
CA SER A 203 -10.62 3.19 -20.73
C SER A 203 -12.15 3.18 -20.68
N GLY A 204 -12.80 3.38 -21.84
CA GLY A 204 -14.25 3.49 -21.96
C GLY A 204 -14.83 4.85 -21.56
N LYS A 205 -13.97 5.82 -21.23
CA LYS A 205 -14.35 7.22 -20.95
C LYS A 205 -13.87 8.19 -22.04
N GLU A 206 -13.27 7.67 -23.11
CA GLU A 206 -12.68 8.48 -24.19
C GLU A 206 -13.72 9.43 -24.83
N SER A 207 -14.96 8.96 -25.00
CA SER A 207 -16.05 9.78 -25.54
C SER A 207 -16.40 10.99 -24.66
N GLU A 208 -16.17 10.91 -23.35
CA GLU A 208 -16.39 12.02 -22.43
C GLU A 208 -15.32 13.11 -22.62
N LEU A 209 -14.09 12.73 -23.00
CA LEU A 209 -13.00 13.68 -23.23
C LEU A 209 -13.22 14.58 -24.45
N TYR A 210 -14.05 14.15 -25.41
CA TYR A 210 -14.39 14.93 -26.61
C TYR A 210 -15.47 16.01 -26.36
N GLN A 211 -16.00 16.13 -25.14
CA GLN A 211 -17.04 17.12 -24.84
C GLN A 211 -16.44 18.54 -24.73
N PRO A 212 -16.81 19.48 -25.60
CA PRO A 212 -16.26 20.82 -25.56
C PRO A 212 -16.58 21.56 -24.25
N GLY A 213 -15.56 22.20 -23.67
CA GLY A 213 -15.73 23.02 -22.47
C GLY A 213 -15.79 22.26 -21.14
N ARG A 214 -15.74 20.93 -21.15
CA ARG A 214 -15.64 20.14 -19.92
C ARG A 214 -14.23 20.28 -19.32
N ILE A 215 -14.18 20.42 -18.00
CA ILE A 215 -12.94 20.46 -17.22
C ILE A 215 -12.87 19.17 -16.42
N PHE A 216 -11.77 18.46 -16.54
CA PHE A 216 -11.52 17.25 -15.76
C PHE A 216 -10.58 17.52 -14.60
N SER A 217 -10.61 16.65 -13.61
CA SER A 217 -9.69 16.64 -12.48
C SER A 217 -9.01 15.29 -12.31
N ILE A 218 -7.70 15.32 -12.04
CA ILE A 218 -6.93 14.17 -11.61
C ILE A 218 -6.45 14.43 -10.19
N TYR A 219 -6.59 13.45 -9.30
CA TYR A 219 -6.14 13.55 -7.92
C TYR A 219 -5.23 12.37 -7.53
N ASP A 220 -4.15 12.68 -6.83
CA ASP A 220 -3.25 11.70 -6.21
C ASP A 220 -3.04 12.05 -4.73
N PRO A 221 -3.52 11.22 -3.78
CA PRO A 221 -3.41 11.47 -2.35
C PRO A 221 -2.01 11.26 -1.75
N CYS A 222 -1.07 10.73 -2.54
CA CYS A 222 0.33 10.48 -2.17
C CYS A 222 1.23 10.72 -3.39
N CYS A 223 1.12 11.95 -3.95
CA CYS A 223 1.53 12.24 -5.31
C CYS A 223 3.05 12.15 -5.58
N GLY A 224 3.87 12.02 -4.54
CA GLY A 224 5.30 11.92 -4.73
C GLY A 224 5.84 13.11 -5.52
N THR A 225 6.60 12.83 -6.57
CA THR A 225 7.13 13.83 -7.50
C THR A 225 6.10 14.34 -8.53
N GLY A 226 4.86 13.87 -8.47
CA GLY A 226 3.79 14.28 -9.39
C GLY A 226 3.74 13.53 -10.72
N GLY A 227 4.51 12.44 -10.85
CA GLY A 227 4.62 11.68 -12.10
C GLY A 227 3.26 11.14 -12.60
N MET A 228 2.41 10.63 -11.71
CA MET A 228 1.07 10.16 -12.09
C MET A 228 0.16 11.28 -12.57
N LEU A 229 0.24 12.43 -11.94
CA LEU A 229 -0.58 13.60 -12.30
C LEU A 229 -0.23 14.09 -13.70
N THR A 230 1.06 14.27 -13.99
CA THR A 230 1.54 14.80 -15.26
C THR A 230 1.36 13.82 -16.41
N GLU A 231 1.71 12.56 -16.21
CA GLU A 231 1.51 11.50 -17.21
C GLU A 231 0.01 11.30 -17.50
N GLY A 232 -0.83 11.31 -16.45
CA GLY A 232 -2.28 11.22 -16.61
C GLY A 232 -2.84 12.33 -17.50
N LYS A 233 -2.42 13.57 -17.28
CA LYS A 233 -2.84 14.71 -18.11
C LYS A 233 -2.37 14.58 -19.56
N GLU A 234 -1.09 14.25 -19.76
CA GLU A 234 -0.53 14.10 -21.11
C GLU A 234 -1.23 12.95 -21.87
N TYR A 235 -1.47 11.82 -21.22
CA TYR A 235 -2.21 10.71 -21.81
C TYR A 235 -3.65 11.11 -22.19
N MET A 236 -4.34 11.86 -21.33
CA MET A 236 -5.69 12.37 -21.66
C MET A 236 -5.69 13.28 -22.89
N LYS A 237 -4.68 14.14 -23.04
CA LYS A 237 -4.52 14.98 -24.24
C LYS A 237 -4.20 14.13 -25.48
N GLU A 238 -3.33 13.13 -25.34
CA GLU A 238 -2.95 12.21 -26.42
C GLU A 238 -4.19 11.48 -26.97
N ILE A 239 -4.95 10.78 -26.11
CA ILE A 239 -6.11 10.00 -26.56
C ILE A 239 -7.27 10.85 -27.03
N SER A 240 -7.45 12.09 -26.50
CA SER A 240 -8.48 13.00 -26.97
C SER A 240 -8.12 13.71 -28.29
N GLY A 241 -6.84 13.73 -28.66
CA GLY A 241 -6.36 14.55 -29.77
C GLY A 241 -6.57 16.06 -29.58
N MET A 242 -6.87 16.51 -28.35
CA MET A 242 -7.17 17.89 -28.02
C MET A 242 -6.07 18.51 -27.16
N PRO A 243 -5.10 19.25 -27.70
CA PRO A 243 -4.08 19.95 -26.91
C PRO A 243 -4.68 20.98 -25.93
N SER A 244 -5.89 21.48 -26.24
CA SER A 244 -6.63 22.45 -25.42
C SER A 244 -7.49 21.81 -24.31
N LEU A 245 -7.44 20.48 -24.11
CA LEU A 245 -8.17 19.81 -23.05
C LEU A 245 -7.76 20.37 -21.69
N ARG A 246 -8.74 20.81 -20.91
CA ARG A 246 -8.50 21.34 -19.55
C ARG A 246 -8.57 20.23 -18.53
N VAL A 247 -7.42 19.96 -17.90
CA VAL A 247 -7.30 18.98 -16.83
C VAL A 247 -6.62 19.64 -15.63
N ASN A 248 -7.32 19.72 -14.53
CA ASN A 248 -6.81 20.24 -13.28
C ASN A 248 -6.15 19.09 -12.50
N LEU A 249 -4.92 19.31 -12.05
CA LEU A 249 -4.13 18.34 -11.29
C LEU A 249 -4.22 18.69 -9.81
N TYR A 250 -4.53 17.70 -8.98
CA TYR A 250 -4.58 17.83 -7.52
C TYR A 250 -3.68 16.76 -6.90
N GLY A 251 -2.89 17.15 -5.91
CA GLY A 251 -2.00 16.22 -5.23
C GLY A 251 -1.84 16.57 -3.75
N GLN A 252 -1.60 15.55 -2.95
CA GLN A 252 -1.18 15.73 -1.57
C GLN A 252 0.05 14.86 -1.31
N GLU A 253 1.07 15.42 -0.64
CA GLU A 253 2.32 14.73 -0.35
C GLU A 253 2.77 15.02 1.08
N LEU A 254 3.15 13.97 1.80
CA LEU A 254 3.61 14.07 3.18
C LEU A 254 5.03 14.64 3.26
N ASN A 255 5.92 14.17 2.38
CA ASN A 255 7.33 14.52 2.42
C ASN A 255 7.59 15.87 1.75
N GLU A 256 8.14 16.83 2.50
CA GLU A 256 8.40 18.20 2.06
C GLU A 256 9.28 18.28 0.81
N LYS A 257 10.36 17.50 0.74
CA LYS A 257 11.28 17.49 -0.41
C LYS A 257 10.61 16.97 -1.67
N THR A 258 9.85 15.86 -1.53
CA THR A 258 9.13 15.25 -2.65
C THR A 258 8.01 16.18 -3.14
N TYR A 259 7.31 16.85 -2.21
CA TYR A 259 6.35 17.92 -2.51
C TYR A 259 7.02 19.08 -3.27
N ALA A 260 8.20 19.56 -2.83
CA ALA A 260 8.94 20.61 -3.51
C ALA A 260 9.32 20.21 -4.94
N ILE A 261 9.72 18.95 -5.16
CA ILE A 261 10.02 18.43 -6.51
C ILE A 261 8.75 18.43 -7.35
N CYS A 262 7.61 17.95 -6.82
CA CYS A 262 6.33 17.96 -7.51
C CYS A 262 5.94 19.38 -7.93
N LYS A 263 5.97 20.33 -7.01
CA LYS A 263 5.70 21.75 -7.32
C LYS A 263 6.68 22.31 -8.35
N SER A 264 7.93 21.92 -8.28
CA SER A 264 8.96 22.35 -9.26
C SER A 264 8.63 21.85 -10.66
N ASP A 265 8.30 20.57 -10.81
CA ASP A 265 7.94 19.99 -12.10
C ASP A 265 6.70 20.65 -12.70
N LEU A 266 5.67 20.84 -11.91
CA LEU A 266 4.44 21.52 -12.33
C LEU A 266 4.68 23.00 -12.68
N LEU A 267 5.52 23.69 -11.92
CA LEU A 267 5.92 25.07 -12.21
C LEU A 267 6.62 25.16 -13.57
N MET A 268 7.56 24.24 -13.84
CA MET A 268 8.33 24.22 -15.11
C MET A 268 7.42 23.92 -16.32
N LYS A 269 6.37 23.14 -16.12
CA LYS A 269 5.37 22.83 -17.15
C LYS A 269 4.34 23.95 -17.36
N GLY A 270 4.43 25.04 -16.59
CA GLY A 270 3.49 26.15 -16.64
C GLY A 270 2.11 25.83 -16.04
N GLU A 271 2.04 24.76 -15.26
CA GLU A 271 0.79 24.27 -14.66
C GLU A 271 0.41 25.01 -13.36
N LEU A 272 1.33 25.78 -12.77
CA LEU A 272 1.11 26.46 -11.48
C LEU A 272 0.60 27.91 -11.59
N GLN A 273 0.29 28.46 -12.76
CA GLN A 273 -0.21 29.83 -12.85
C GLN A 273 -1.58 30.02 -12.18
N ASP A 274 -2.38 28.95 -12.06
CA ASP A 274 -3.69 28.94 -11.42
C ASP A 274 -3.77 27.97 -10.21
N PHE A 275 -2.64 27.41 -9.70
CA PHE A 275 -2.62 26.16 -8.96
C PHE A 275 -1.87 26.17 -7.63
N GLU A 276 -1.65 27.33 -7.02
CA GLU A 276 -0.98 27.38 -5.70
C GLU A 276 -1.67 26.49 -4.64
N ASP A 277 -3.00 26.27 -4.79
CA ASP A 277 -3.81 25.47 -3.86
C ASP A 277 -4.13 24.04 -4.35
N HIS A 278 -3.54 23.57 -5.44
CA HIS A 278 -3.86 22.28 -6.03
C HIS A 278 -2.89 21.16 -5.65
N VAL A 279 -1.68 21.49 -5.22
CA VAL A 279 -0.74 20.54 -4.62
C VAL A 279 -0.40 21.02 -3.22
N MET A 280 -0.70 20.17 -2.22
CA MET A 280 -0.64 20.52 -0.81
C MET A 280 0.30 19.58 -0.07
N GLN A 281 1.08 20.14 0.84
CA GLN A 281 1.89 19.35 1.77
C GLN A 281 1.02 18.93 2.96
N GLY A 282 1.17 17.69 3.43
CA GLY A 282 0.50 17.17 4.62
C GLY A 282 0.17 15.69 4.55
N ASN A 283 -0.17 15.12 5.72
CA ASN A 283 -0.57 13.73 5.84
C ASN A 283 -2.03 13.53 5.42
N THR A 284 -2.25 12.91 4.28
CA THR A 284 -3.58 12.64 3.72
C THR A 284 -4.52 11.89 4.68
N LEU A 285 -3.97 11.01 5.52
CA LEU A 285 -4.77 10.20 6.42
C LEU A 285 -5.32 11.00 7.60
N THR A 286 -4.57 12.01 8.07
CA THR A 286 -4.92 12.80 9.27
C THR A 286 -5.33 14.25 8.96
N ASP A 287 -4.93 14.77 7.80
CA ASP A 287 -5.16 16.16 7.38
C ASP A 287 -5.56 16.22 5.89
N ASP A 288 -6.83 15.98 5.62
CA ASP A 288 -7.40 16.00 4.28
C ASP A 288 -7.52 17.43 3.74
N ARG A 289 -6.52 17.86 2.97
CA ARG A 289 -6.47 19.21 2.36
C ARG A 289 -7.56 19.46 1.32
N PHE A 290 -8.23 18.43 0.85
CA PHE A 290 -9.28 18.48 -0.17
C PHE A 290 -10.63 17.96 0.32
N ALA A 291 -10.97 18.15 1.60
CA ALA A 291 -12.15 17.60 2.26
C ALA A 291 -13.46 17.81 1.48
N HIS A 292 -13.62 18.95 0.83
CA HIS A 292 -14.85 19.33 0.11
C HIS A 292 -14.77 19.12 -1.41
N LYS A 293 -13.65 18.58 -1.93
CA LYS A 293 -13.49 18.35 -3.37
C LYS A 293 -13.87 16.93 -3.75
N ARG A 294 -14.33 16.79 -4.99
CA ARG A 294 -14.58 15.53 -5.68
C ARG A 294 -13.82 15.52 -7.00
N PHE A 295 -13.42 14.36 -7.45
CA PHE A 295 -12.52 14.24 -8.59
C PHE A 295 -13.04 13.22 -9.60
N ASN A 296 -12.83 13.49 -10.90
CA ASN A 296 -13.24 12.59 -11.98
C ASN A 296 -12.34 11.35 -12.05
N PHE A 297 -11.04 11.55 -11.96
CA PHE A 297 -10.04 10.48 -12.01
C PHE A 297 -9.10 10.60 -10.83
N MET A 298 -8.77 9.46 -10.25
CA MET A 298 -7.83 9.39 -9.13
C MET A 298 -6.83 8.27 -9.38
N LEU A 299 -5.56 8.59 -9.18
CA LEU A 299 -4.44 7.68 -9.42
C LEU A 299 -3.55 7.68 -8.19
N ALA A 300 -3.12 6.52 -7.72
CA ALA A 300 -2.24 6.46 -6.57
C ALA A 300 -1.32 5.22 -6.59
N ASN A 301 -0.12 5.40 -6.07
CA ASN A 301 0.76 4.33 -5.64
C ASN A 301 1.13 4.57 -4.17
N PRO A 302 0.28 4.18 -3.20
CA PRO A 302 0.56 4.36 -1.79
C PRO A 302 1.82 3.62 -1.36
N PRO A 303 2.53 4.08 -0.31
CA PRO A 303 3.69 3.37 0.22
C PRO A 303 3.29 1.98 0.74
N PHE A 304 3.96 0.93 0.21
CA PHE A 304 3.67 -0.46 0.59
C PHE A 304 4.12 -0.76 2.02
N GLY A 305 3.25 -1.40 2.81
CA GLY A 305 3.55 -1.78 4.20
C GLY A 305 3.86 -0.57 5.09
N MET A 306 3.19 0.55 4.84
CA MET A 306 3.31 1.75 5.67
C MET A 306 2.64 1.52 7.02
N ASP A 307 3.44 1.60 8.08
CA ASP A 307 2.92 1.64 9.45
C ASP A 307 2.21 2.99 9.67
N TRP A 308 0.96 2.93 10.12
CA TRP A 308 0.13 4.09 10.42
C TRP A 308 -0.30 4.12 11.91
N GLY A 309 0.42 3.36 12.76
CA GLY A 309 0.13 3.25 14.18
C GLY A 309 0.11 4.59 14.91
N ASP A 310 0.99 5.51 14.52
CA ASP A 310 1.06 6.87 15.09
C ASP A 310 -0.17 7.71 14.70
N ASP A 311 -0.75 7.48 13.53
CA ASP A 311 -1.93 8.17 13.01
C ASP A 311 -3.26 7.56 13.52
N TYR A 312 -3.21 6.45 14.27
CA TYR A 312 -4.38 5.65 14.67
C TYR A 312 -5.47 6.48 15.35
N ARG A 313 -5.07 7.43 16.19
CA ARG A 313 -6.02 8.23 16.97
C ARG A 313 -6.88 9.11 16.08
N GLU A 314 -6.27 9.73 15.10
CA GLU A 314 -6.92 10.65 14.14
C GLU A 314 -7.76 9.83 13.15
N VAL A 315 -7.18 8.80 12.55
CA VAL A 315 -7.83 7.90 11.58
C VAL A 315 -9.05 7.21 12.20
N SER A 316 -8.96 6.73 13.45
CA SER A 316 -10.07 6.05 14.13
C SER A 316 -11.29 6.95 14.38
N ARG A 317 -11.12 8.27 14.45
CA ARG A 317 -12.24 9.22 14.57
C ARG A 317 -13.13 9.24 13.33
N GLU A 318 -12.57 8.90 12.18
CA GLU A 318 -13.29 8.82 10.91
C GLU A 318 -13.71 7.39 10.54
N SER A 319 -13.51 6.41 11.44
CA SER A 319 -14.02 5.04 11.31
C SER A 319 -15.42 4.89 11.92
N ILE A 320 -16.27 5.85 11.66
CA ILE A 320 -17.66 5.92 12.09
C ILE A 320 -18.58 6.02 10.86
N PRO A 321 -19.87 5.71 10.97
CA PRO A 321 -20.80 5.89 9.84
C PRO A 321 -20.72 7.30 9.22
N GLY A 322 -20.53 7.35 7.91
CA GLY A 322 -20.34 8.59 7.15
C GLY A 322 -18.91 9.17 7.19
N GLY A 323 -17.98 8.57 7.92
CA GLY A 323 -16.57 8.93 7.90
C GLY A 323 -15.81 8.27 6.75
N ARG A 324 -14.59 8.77 6.46
CA ARG A 324 -13.77 8.24 5.35
C ARG A 324 -13.44 6.75 5.49
N PHE A 325 -13.32 6.25 6.72
CA PHE A 325 -12.87 4.90 7.05
C PHE A 325 -13.98 4.04 7.66
N GLU A 326 -15.24 4.30 7.30
CA GLU A 326 -16.42 3.63 7.88
C GLU A 326 -16.45 2.11 7.66
N ALA A 327 -15.87 1.63 6.56
CA ALA A 327 -15.86 0.19 6.26
C ALA A 327 -14.96 -0.61 7.22
N GLY A 328 -14.08 0.06 7.95
CA GLY A 328 -13.17 -0.55 8.91
C GLY A 328 -11.72 -0.15 8.71
N LEU A 329 -10.87 -0.56 9.64
CA LEU A 329 -9.44 -0.22 9.64
C LEU A 329 -8.62 -1.48 9.36
N PRO A 330 -7.63 -1.42 8.43
CA PRO A 330 -6.66 -2.50 8.24
C PRO A 330 -5.70 -2.57 9.43
N ASP A 331 -4.84 -3.59 9.45
CA ASP A 331 -3.79 -3.69 10.46
C ASP A 331 -2.85 -2.48 10.41
N LYS A 332 -2.35 -2.04 11.56
CA LYS A 332 -1.51 -0.84 11.67
C LYS A 332 -0.22 -0.90 10.84
N SER A 333 0.23 -2.08 10.51
CA SER A 333 1.44 -2.32 9.70
C SER A 333 1.27 -2.06 8.19
N ASP A 334 0.04 -1.81 7.70
CA ASP A 334 -0.21 -1.53 6.28
C ASP A 334 -1.42 -0.62 6.07
N GLY A 335 -1.15 0.66 5.80
CA GLY A 335 -2.15 1.71 5.57
C GLY A 335 -2.70 1.79 4.15
N SER A 336 -2.32 0.91 3.23
CA SER A 336 -2.67 1.04 1.79
C SER A 336 -4.18 1.10 1.54
N LEU A 337 -5.00 0.33 2.26
CA LEU A 337 -6.47 0.39 2.15
C LEU A 337 -7.09 1.65 2.79
N LEU A 338 -6.37 2.39 3.62
CA LEU A 338 -6.83 3.71 4.08
C LEU A 338 -6.78 4.72 2.93
N PHE A 339 -5.70 4.71 2.13
CA PHE A 339 -5.64 5.53 0.92
C PHE A 339 -6.76 5.19 -0.05
N LEU A 340 -7.06 3.91 -0.25
CA LEU A 340 -8.18 3.49 -1.09
C LEU A 340 -9.52 4.02 -0.58
N GLN A 341 -9.82 3.88 0.71
CA GLN A 341 -11.05 4.42 1.32
C GLN A 341 -11.11 5.96 1.22
N HIS A 342 -9.97 6.63 1.44
CA HIS A 342 -9.87 8.08 1.24
C HIS A 342 -10.24 8.45 -0.21
N MET A 343 -9.68 7.79 -1.23
CA MET A 343 -10.00 8.04 -2.63
C MET A 343 -11.49 7.78 -2.92
N ILE A 344 -12.07 6.71 -2.36
CA ILE A 344 -13.51 6.42 -2.50
C ILE A 344 -14.36 7.55 -1.91
N SER A 345 -13.95 8.15 -0.79
CA SER A 345 -14.65 9.30 -0.21
C SER A 345 -14.61 10.54 -1.10
N LYS A 346 -13.69 10.59 -2.09
CA LYS A 346 -13.54 11.68 -3.05
C LYS A 346 -14.23 11.42 -4.39
N MET A 347 -14.92 10.32 -4.55
CA MET A 347 -15.69 10.05 -5.76
C MET A 347 -16.86 11.02 -5.92
N ASP A 348 -17.09 11.46 -7.14
CA ASP A 348 -18.27 12.24 -7.53
C ASP A 348 -19.40 11.27 -7.93
N GLU A 349 -20.48 11.29 -7.18
CA GLU A 349 -21.66 10.47 -7.46
C GLU A 349 -22.48 10.97 -8.65
N GLY A 350 -22.38 12.26 -8.96
CA GLY A 350 -23.16 12.89 -10.03
C GLY A 350 -22.60 12.65 -11.42
N SER A 351 -21.32 12.93 -11.62
CA SER A 351 -20.65 12.77 -12.93
C SER A 351 -19.93 11.42 -13.10
N GLY A 352 -19.81 10.66 -12.02
CA GLY A 352 -19.03 9.45 -11.98
C GLY A 352 -17.53 9.71 -11.79
N SER A 353 -16.85 8.75 -11.17
CA SER A 353 -15.41 8.79 -10.90
C SER A 353 -14.76 7.46 -11.10
N ARG A 354 -13.48 7.47 -11.47
CA ARG A 354 -12.65 6.28 -11.54
C ARG A 354 -11.39 6.40 -10.71
N ILE A 355 -11.00 5.27 -10.12
CA ILE A 355 -9.78 5.12 -9.34
C ILE A 355 -8.91 4.05 -9.99
N GLY A 356 -7.64 4.38 -10.21
CA GLY A 356 -6.58 3.44 -10.46
C GLY A 356 -5.57 3.48 -9.31
N ILE A 357 -5.38 2.35 -8.63
CA ILE A 357 -4.47 2.29 -7.48
C ILE A 357 -3.55 1.07 -7.59
N VAL A 358 -2.26 1.29 -7.26
CA VAL A 358 -1.26 0.22 -7.18
C VAL A 358 -1.20 -0.30 -5.76
N LEU A 359 -1.40 -1.58 -5.56
CA LEU A 359 -1.37 -2.23 -4.25
C LEU A 359 -0.44 -3.45 -4.27
N ASN A 360 0.06 -3.82 -3.09
CA ASN A 360 0.73 -5.11 -2.89
C ASN A 360 -0.29 -6.26 -2.75
N GLY A 361 0.19 -7.48 -2.42
CA GLY A 361 -0.69 -8.63 -2.26
C GLY A 361 -1.55 -8.64 -0.98
N SER A 362 -1.13 -7.95 0.07
CA SER A 362 -1.81 -7.98 1.38
C SER A 362 -3.29 -7.59 1.31
N PRO A 363 -3.70 -6.53 0.59
CA PRO A 363 -5.09 -6.14 0.41
C PRO A 363 -6.00 -7.22 -0.18
N LEU A 364 -5.46 -8.19 -0.90
CA LEU A 364 -6.25 -9.25 -1.53
C LEU A 364 -6.83 -10.24 -0.51
N PHE A 365 -6.06 -10.62 0.52
CA PHE A 365 -6.39 -11.77 1.37
C PHE A 365 -6.13 -11.58 2.87
N ASN A 366 -5.39 -10.54 3.31
CA ASN A 366 -5.16 -10.34 4.74
C ASN A 366 -6.47 -10.10 5.50
N GLY A 367 -6.50 -10.53 6.75
CA GLY A 367 -7.63 -10.38 7.67
C GLY A 367 -8.79 -11.35 7.42
N GLY A 368 -9.19 -12.07 8.47
CA GLY A 368 -10.32 -13.00 8.45
C GLY A 368 -11.69 -12.30 8.46
N ALA A 369 -12.76 -13.09 8.47
CA ALA A 369 -14.14 -12.62 8.51
C ALA A 369 -14.38 -11.64 9.68
N GLY A 370 -14.98 -10.50 9.37
CA GLY A 370 -15.26 -9.43 10.34
C GLY A 370 -14.08 -8.51 10.67
N SER A 371 -12.89 -8.74 10.09
CA SER A 371 -11.77 -7.80 10.20
C SER A 371 -11.98 -6.57 9.31
N GLY A 372 -11.26 -5.49 9.60
CA GLY A 372 -11.30 -4.29 8.76
C GLY A 372 -10.92 -4.56 7.30
N TRP A 373 -9.90 -5.38 7.06
CA TRP A 373 -9.50 -5.82 5.73
C TRP A 373 -10.65 -6.46 4.95
N SER A 374 -11.30 -7.45 5.57
CA SER A 374 -12.42 -8.19 4.96
C SER A 374 -13.63 -7.29 4.72
N ASN A 375 -13.92 -6.41 5.69
CA ASN A 375 -15.05 -5.47 5.59
C ASN A 375 -14.84 -4.45 4.46
N ILE A 376 -13.61 -3.93 4.28
CA ILE A 376 -13.28 -3.02 3.19
C ILE A 376 -13.48 -3.71 1.84
N ARG A 377 -12.97 -4.95 1.65
CA ARG A 377 -13.20 -5.72 0.42
C ARG A 377 -14.69 -5.92 0.16
N LYS A 378 -15.44 -6.30 1.20
CA LYS A 378 -16.90 -6.48 1.10
C LYS A 378 -17.59 -5.18 0.69
N MET A 379 -17.22 -4.03 1.28
CA MET A 379 -17.75 -2.71 0.92
C MET A 379 -17.53 -2.39 -0.56
N LEU A 380 -16.36 -2.72 -1.13
CA LEU A 380 -16.09 -2.50 -2.56
C LEU A 380 -17.06 -3.26 -3.46
N LEU A 381 -17.41 -4.48 -3.06
CA LEU A 381 -18.38 -5.32 -3.79
C LEU A 381 -19.81 -4.84 -3.55
N ASP A 382 -20.21 -4.57 -2.30
CA ASP A 382 -21.55 -4.12 -1.92
C ASP A 382 -21.93 -2.81 -2.64
N ARG A 383 -20.96 -1.88 -2.76
CA ARG A 383 -21.12 -0.63 -3.49
C ARG A 383 -20.87 -0.76 -4.99
N ASN A 384 -20.56 -1.96 -5.46
CA ASN A 384 -20.28 -2.26 -6.87
C ASN A 384 -19.19 -1.36 -7.47
N LEU A 385 -18.13 -1.08 -6.71
CA LEU A 385 -17.05 -0.18 -7.11
C LEU A 385 -15.93 -0.88 -7.87
N LEU A 386 -15.54 -2.08 -7.43
CA LEU A 386 -14.38 -2.80 -7.99
C LEU A 386 -14.69 -3.36 -9.38
N ASP A 387 -14.01 -2.87 -10.41
CA ASP A 387 -14.19 -3.28 -11.80
C ASP A 387 -13.20 -4.36 -12.22
N ALA A 388 -11.90 -4.16 -11.93
CA ALA A 388 -10.87 -5.13 -12.28
C ALA A 388 -9.68 -5.13 -11.32
N ILE A 389 -8.97 -6.26 -11.28
CA ILE A 389 -7.67 -6.43 -10.64
C ILE A 389 -6.70 -7.03 -11.67
N VAL A 390 -5.58 -6.36 -11.92
CA VAL A 390 -4.52 -6.81 -12.82
C VAL A 390 -3.28 -7.16 -12.01
N ALA A 391 -2.82 -8.42 -12.04
CA ALA A 391 -1.56 -8.81 -11.43
C ALA A 391 -0.40 -8.48 -12.35
N LEU A 392 0.64 -7.86 -11.80
CA LEU A 392 1.85 -7.48 -12.53
C LEU A 392 3.01 -8.42 -12.22
N PRO A 393 3.96 -8.60 -13.15
CA PRO A 393 5.20 -9.33 -12.92
C PRO A 393 6.01 -8.76 -11.75
N LYS A 394 6.80 -9.61 -11.11
CA LYS A 394 7.80 -9.16 -10.13
C LYS A 394 8.92 -8.36 -10.80
N ASN A 395 9.67 -7.60 -10.02
CA ASN A 395 10.84 -6.86 -10.47
C ASN A 395 10.55 -5.76 -11.53
N LEU A 396 9.36 -5.17 -11.48
CA LEU A 396 9.02 -3.98 -12.26
C LEU A 396 9.36 -2.67 -11.54
N PHE A 397 9.44 -2.67 -10.21
CA PHE A 397 9.75 -1.50 -9.39
C PHE A 397 11.23 -1.43 -9.01
N TYR A 398 11.75 -0.21 -8.85
CA TYR A 398 13.17 0.02 -8.56
C TYR A 398 13.60 -0.47 -7.17
N GLY A 399 12.73 -0.34 -6.17
CA GLY A 399 13.06 -0.60 -4.76
C GLY A 399 12.54 -1.92 -4.20
N THR A 400 11.66 -2.62 -4.90
CA THR A 400 11.03 -3.83 -4.41
C THR A 400 10.89 -4.91 -5.47
N ASP A 401 10.87 -6.17 -5.03
CA ASP A 401 10.60 -7.36 -5.85
C ASP A 401 9.26 -8.02 -5.52
N ILE A 402 8.43 -7.35 -4.71
CA ILE A 402 7.10 -7.86 -4.34
C ILE A 402 6.15 -7.89 -5.54
N SER A 403 5.17 -8.79 -5.49
CA SER A 403 4.07 -8.79 -6.44
C SER A 403 3.17 -7.59 -6.23
N THR A 404 2.81 -6.92 -7.30
CA THR A 404 1.95 -5.74 -7.29
C THR A 404 0.72 -5.95 -8.16
N TYR A 405 -0.35 -5.26 -7.81
CA TYR A 405 -1.65 -5.38 -8.44
C TYR A 405 -2.20 -4.00 -8.74
N LEU A 406 -2.77 -3.83 -9.92
CA LEU A 406 -3.52 -2.62 -10.27
C LEU A 406 -5.00 -2.89 -9.98
N TRP A 407 -5.60 -2.08 -9.12
CA TRP A 407 -7.02 -2.15 -8.86
C TRP A 407 -7.72 -0.98 -9.55
N ILE A 408 -8.75 -1.30 -10.32
CA ILE A 408 -9.55 -0.33 -11.05
C ILE A 408 -10.96 -0.29 -10.44
N LEU A 409 -11.34 0.89 -9.98
CA LEU A 409 -12.67 1.14 -9.42
C LEU A 409 -13.42 2.15 -10.29
N ASP A 410 -14.73 1.96 -10.41
CA ASP A 410 -15.65 2.83 -11.13
C ASP A 410 -16.98 2.87 -10.38
N ASN A 411 -17.47 4.05 -9.98
CA ASN A 411 -18.79 4.18 -9.35
C ASN A 411 -19.94 4.34 -10.36
N ASN A 412 -19.62 4.38 -11.65
CA ASN A 412 -20.58 4.43 -12.75
C ASN A 412 -20.33 3.32 -13.77
N ARG A 413 -20.33 2.07 -13.28
CA ARG A 413 -20.06 0.88 -14.09
C ARG A 413 -21.20 0.56 -15.05
N PRO A 414 -20.92 0.10 -16.28
CA PRO A 414 -21.93 -0.45 -17.20
C PRO A 414 -22.74 -1.57 -16.55
N ALA A 415 -24.00 -1.70 -16.94
CA ALA A 415 -24.91 -2.66 -16.33
C ALA A 415 -24.41 -4.12 -16.44
N GLU A 416 -23.77 -4.47 -17.56
CA GLU A 416 -23.21 -5.81 -17.84
C GLU A 416 -22.01 -6.17 -16.95
N ARG A 417 -21.34 -5.17 -16.37
CA ARG A 417 -20.20 -5.38 -15.47
C ARG A 417 -20.58 -5.37 -13.98
N ARG A 418 -21.85 -5.05 -13.65
CA ARG A 418 -22.29 -4.99 -12.25
C ARG A 418 -22.24 -6.36 -11.58
N ASN A 419 -21.87 -6.39 -10.31
CA ASN A 419 -21.69 -7.58 -9.48
C ASN A 419 -20.66 -8.59 -10.03
N ARG A 420 -19.78 -8.14 -10.92
CA ARG A 420 -18.70 -8.92 -11.51
C ARG A 420 -17.38 -8.20 -11.38
N VAL A 421 -16.30 -8.94 -11.26
CA VAL A 421 -14.93 -8.38 -11.24
C VAL A 421 -14.09 -9.15 -12.24
N LEU A 422 -13.37 -8.40 -13.07
CA LEU A 422 -12.40 -8.97 -14.00
C LEU A 422 -11.04 -9.12 -13.33
N PHE A 423 -10.47 -10.31 -13.38
CA PHE A 423 -9.11 -10.61 -12.97
C PHE A 423 -8.25 -10.84 -14.20
N ILE A 424 -7.08 -10.16 -14.27
CA ILE A 424 -6.11 -10.32 -15.35
C ILE A 424 -4.77 -10.73 -14.76
N ASP A 425 -4.26 -11.88 -15.17
CA ASP A 425 -2.91 -12.32 -14.82
C ASP A 425 -1.91 -11.86 -15.90
N ALA A 426 -1.31 -10.69 -15.71
CA ALA A 426 -0.28 -10.16 -16.58
C ALA A 426 1.14 -10.50 -16.11
N THR A 427 1.32 -11.55 -15.27
CA THR A 427 2.64 -11.93 -14.73
C THR A 427 3.53 -12.67 -15.74
N TYR A 428 3.03 -12.97 -16.92
CA TYR A 428 3.73 -13.74 -17.95
C TYR A 428 4.74 -12.89 -18.75
N LYS A 429 5.72 -13.58 -19.37
CA LYS A 429 6.80 -12.96 -20.13
C LYS A 429 6.32 -12.18 -21.36
N GLU A 430 5.17 -12.55 -21.88
CA GLU A 430 4.55 -11.96 -23.07
C GLU A 430 4.16 -10.49 -22.90
N PHE A 431 4.05 -10.04 -21.65
CA PHE A 431 3.70 -8.64 -21.32
C PHE A 431 4.91 -7.76 -21.02
N VAL A 432 6.10 -8.33 -20.91
CA VAL A 432 7.29 -7.60 -20.46
C VAL A 432 8.50 -7.84 -21.34
N VAL A 433 9.41 -6.87 -21.33
CA VAL A 433 10.74 -6.99 -21.93
C VAL A 433 11.81 -6.85 -20.83
N PRO A 434 12.91 -7.61 -20.93
CA PRO A 434 14.01 -7.47 -19.99
C PRO A 434 14.77 -6.17 -20.23
N LEU A 435 15.20 -5.51 -19.16
CA LEU A 435 16.13 -4.38 -19.24
C LEU A 435 17.54 -4.88 -19.59
N GLN A 436 18.28 -4.11 -20.37
CA GLN A 436 19.69 -4.41 -20.66
C GLN A 436 20.55 -4.38 -19.38
N TRP A 437 20.21 -3.51 -18.43
CA TRP A 437 20.89 -3.34 -17.14
C TRP A 437 19.85 -3.23 -16.03
N SER A 438 20.08 -3.91 -14.93
CA SER A 438 19.20 -3.80 -13.75
C SER A 438 19.27 -2.40 -13.17
N LEU A 439 18.11 -1.84 -12.84
CA LEU A 439 17.97 -0.55 -12.16
C LEU A 439 17.46 -0.80 -10.73
N GLY A 440 18.38 -0.91 -9.77
CA GLY A 440 18.03 -1.42 -8.45
C GLY A 440 17.48 -2.85 -8.53
N LYS A 441 16.24 -3.05 -8.05
CA LYS A 441 15.54 -4.35 -8.17
C LYS A 441 14.74 -4.51 -9.47
N LYS A 442 14.56 -3.44 -10.24
CA LYS A 442 13.87 -3.49 -11.52
C LYS A 442 14.70 -4.22 -12.56
N ARG A 443 14.13 -5.26 -13.19
CA ARG A 443 14.77 -6.12 -14.20
C ARG A 443 13.98 -6.16 -15.50
N PHE A 444 12.71 -5.80 -15.44
CA PHE A 444 11.76 -5.83 -16.56
C PHE A 444 11.03 -4.50 -16.66
N GLU A 445 10.50 -4.25 -17.83
CA GLU A 445 9.49 -3.21 -18.05
C GLU A 445 8.33 -3.79 -18.84
N ILE A 446 7.13 -3.23 -18.66
CA ILE A 446 5.97 -3.61 -19.44
C ILE A 446 6.16 -3.00 -20.84
N SER A 447 6.12 -3.85 -21.87
CA SER A 447 6.26 -3.36 -23.25
C SER A 447 5.02 -2.57 -23.69
N GLU A 448 5.17 -1.74 -24.73
CA GLU A 448 4.02 -1.02 -25.28
C GLU A 448 2.95 -2.00 -25.80
N GLU A 449 3.38 -3.09 -26.44
CA GLU A 449 2.50 -4.18 -26.87
C GLU A 449 1.81 -4.85 -25.66
N GLY A 450 2.53 -5.01 -24.55
CA GLY A 450 2.00 -5.53 -23.29
C GLY A 450 0.92 -4.61 -22.71
N ILE A 451 1.15 -3.29 -22.72
CA ILE A 451 0.16 -2.30 -22.28
C ILE A 451 -1.11 -2.39 -23.13
N GLN A 452 -0.96 -2.38 -24.46
CA GLN A 452 -2.08 -2.44 -25.40
C GLN A 452 -2.87 -3.74 -25.26
N GLU A 453 -2.19 -4.87 -25.04
CA GLU A 453 -2.84 -6.15 -24.88
C GLU A 453 -3.62 -6.24 -23.55
N ILE A 454 -3.04 -5.77 -22.43
CA ILE A 454 -3.74 -5.71 -21.14
C ILE A 454 -4.96 -4.80 -21.25
N LEU A 455 -4.81 -3.65 -21.91
CA LEU A 455 -5.91 -2.72 -22.16
C LEU A 455 -7.02 -3.35 -23.01
N ARG A 456 -6.66 -4.08 -24.07
CA ARG A 456 -7.62 -4.81 -24.91
C ARG A 456 -8.41 -5.85 -24.10
N ILE A 457 -7.73 -6.66 -23.27
CA ILE A 457 -8.38 -7.66 -22.40
C ILE A 457 -9.36 -6.99 -21.44
N TYR A 458 -8.97 -5.85 -20.85
CA TYR A 458 -9.83 -5.07 -19.97
C TYR A 458 -11.07 -4.51 -20.70
N GLN A 459 -10.90 -4.02 -21.93
CA GLN A 459 -11.98 -3.46 -22.74
C GLN A 459 -12.99 -4.52 -23.18
N GLU A 460 -12.50 -5.65 -23.68
CA GLU A 460 -13.33 -6.77 -24.09
C GLU A 460 -14.13 -7.38 -22.94
N TYR A 461 -13.58 -7.35 -21.73
CA TYR A 461 -14.21 -7.83 -20.51
C TYR A 461 -14.80 -9.24 -20.66
N VAL A 462 -14.00 -10.18 -21.15
CA VAL A 462 -14.37 -11.59 -21.36
C VAL A 462 -13.27 -12.52 -20.80
N PRO A 463 -13.62 -13.72 -20.34
CA PRO A 463 -12.62 -14.72 -19.99
C PRO A 463 -11.70 -15.04 -21.17
N LEU A 464 -10.40 -15.12 -20.90
CA LEU A 464 -9.40 -15.37 -21.96
C LEU A 464 -8.41 -16.45 -21.53
N SER A 465 -8.21 -17.45 -22.40
CA SER A 465 -7.12 -18.42 -22.29
C SER A 465 -6.17 -18.26 -23.48
N ARG A 466 -4.88 -18.38 -23.21
CA ARG A 466 -3.82 -18.20 -24.22
C ARG A 466 -2.72 -19.25 -24.04
N THR A 467 -2.02 -19.56 -25.11
CA THR A 467 -0.75 -20.29 -25.03
C THR A 467 0.32 -19.34 -24.50
N ILE A 468 1.00 -19.76 -23.44
CA ILE A 468 2.08 -19.03 -22.77
C ILE A 468 3.31 -19.91 -22.65
N HIS A 469 4.48 -19.27 -22.49
CA HIS A 469 5.70 -19.97 -22.14
C HIS A 469 5.82 -20.14 -20.63
N ASP A 470 5.81 -21.37 -20.16
CA ASP A 470 5.98 -21.69 -18.75
C ASP A 470 7.36 -21.26 -18.26
N LYS A 471 7.39 -20.58 -17.09
CA LYS A 471 8.62 -19.98 -16.54
C LYS A 471 9.63 -21.01 -16.05
N GLU A 472 9.16 -22.17 -15.58
CA GLU A 472 10.01 -23.20 -14.98
C GLU A 472 10.48 -24.20 -16.01
N THR A 473 9.59 -24.62 -16.92
CA THR A 473 9.87 -25.67 -17.88
C THR A 473 10.31 -25.15 -19.25
N GLY A 474 10.07 -23.88 -19.55
CA GLY A 474 10.30 -23.30 -20.87
C GLY A 474 9.38 -23.83 -21.97
N LYS A 475 8.42 -24.72 -21.64
CA LYS A 475 7.47 -25.32 -22.60
C LYS A 475 6.24 -24.43 -22.77
N GLU A 476 5.64 -24.50 -23.92
CA GLU A 476 4.34 -23.87 -24.17
C GLU A 476 3.23 -24.64 -23.44
N ARG A 477 2.36 -23.90 -22.76
CA ARG A 477 1.14 -24.42 -22.16
C ARG A 477 -0.01 -23.45 -22.33
N ARG A 478 -1.24 -23.95 -22.35
CA ARG A 478 -2.42 -23.10 -22.31
C ARG A 478 -2.65 -22.65 -20.87
N ALA A 479 -2.82 -21.35 -20.65
CA ALA A 479 -3.15 -20.76 -19.36
C ALA A 479 -4.33 -19.79 -19.48
N GLU A 480 -5.11 -19.71 -18.43
CA GLU A 480 -6.14 -18.70 -18.31
C GLU A 480 -5.48 -17.37 -17.91
N ILE A 481 -5.65 -16.34 -18.75
CA ILE A 481 -5.07 -15.00 -18.55
C ILE A 481 -6.09 -14.05 -17.93
N ALA A 482 -7.38 -14.24 -18.24
CA ALA A 482 -8.44 -13.41 -17.70
C ALA A 482 -9.63 -14.26 -17.25
N LYS A 483 -10.15 -13.94 -16.07
CA LYS A 483 -11.35 -14.56 -15.48
C LYS A 483 -12.30 -13.49 -14.98
N ILE A 484 -13.59 -13.76 -15.11
CA ILE A 484 -14.65 -12.94 -14.49
C ILE A 484 -15.29 -13.76 -13.38
N LEU A 485 -15.39 -13.16 -12.22
CA LEU A 485 -15.98 -13.76 -11.04
C LEU A 485 -17.17 -12.92 -10.58
N ASP A 486 -18.21 -13.57 -10.11
CA ASP A 486 -19.40 -12.94 -9.56
C ASP A 486 -19.19 -12.57 -8.09
N TYR A 487 -20.01 -11.67 -7.58
CA TYR A 487 -19.99 -11.19 -6.19
C TYR A 487 -19.86 -12.33 -5.16
N ASP A 488 -20.66 -13.40 -5.31
CA ASP A 488 -20.71 -14.51 -4.35
C ASP A 488 -19.43 -15.38 -4.35
N ASP A 489 -18.62 -15.30 -5.39
CA ASP A 489 -17.36 -16.06 -5.49
C ASP A 489 -16.27 -15.54 -4.53
N PHE A 490 -16.44 -14.32 -4.03
CA PHE A 490 -15.49 -13.66 -3.11
C PHE A 490 -15.87 -13.84 -1.65
N LEU A 491 -17.09 -14.28 -1.40
CA LEU A 491 -17.62 -14.39 -0.05
C LEU A 491 -17.48 -15.81 0.50
N TYR A 492 -17.27 -15.88 1.80
CA TYR A 492 -17.32 -17.12 2.56
C TYR A 492 -17.98 -16.88 3.92
N THR A 493 -18.55 -17.93 4.48
CA THR A 493 -19.01 -17.91 5.86
C THR A 493 -17.98 -18.61 6.74
N GLN A 494 -17.43 -17.91 7.70
CA GLN A 494 -16.66 -18.49 8.77
C GLN A 494 -17.62 -19.00 9.81
N VAL A 495 -17.69 -20.32 9.98
CA VAL A 495 -18.51 -20.98 10.99
C VAL A 495 -17.66 -21.47 12.14
N THR A 496 -18.19 -21.38 13.35
CA THR A 496 -17.54 -21.93 14.54
C THR A 496 -18.08 -23.31 14.83
N ILE A 497 -17.20 -24.29 14.84
CA ILE A 497 -17.49 -25.68 15.18
C ILE A 497 -17.15 -25.90 16.64
N ARG A 498 -18.14 -26.38 17.41
CA ARG A 498 -17.98 -26.70 18.82
C ARG A 498 -18.07 -28.21 19.04
N ARG A 499 -17.44 -28.68 20.09
CA ARG A 499 -17.53 -30.06 20.57
C ARG A 499 -17.87 -30.06 22.05
N PRO A 500 -18.60 -31.11 22.57
CA PRO A 500 -18.97 -31.14 23.97
C PRO A 500 -17.78 -31.30 24.88
N LYS A 501 -17.84 -30.64 26.00
CA LYS A 501 -16.92 -30.88 27.10
C LYS A 501 -17.23 -32.24 27.73
N ARG A 502 -16.19 -33.02 28.06
CA ARG A 502 -16.27 -34.33 28.64
C ARG A 502 -15.36 -34.42 29.85
N LEU A 503 -15.94 -34.67 31.03
CA LEU A 503 -15.22 -34.62 32.30
C LEU A 503 -15.40 -35.86 33.14
N TRP A 504 -14.31 -36.41 33.66
CA TRP A 504 -14.29 -37.31 34.79
C TRP A 504 -13.86 -36.57 36.04
N TYR A 505 -14.36 -37.00 37.19
CA TYR A 505 -13.93 -36.54 38.51
C TYR A 505 -13.40 -37.77 39.25
N ARG A 506 -12.21 -37.69 39.80
CA ARG A 506 -11.55 -38.78 40.51
C ARG A 506 -10.89 -38.24 41.78
N ASP A 507 -10.99 -38.98 42.86
CA ASP A 507 -10.37 -38.65 44.13
C ASP A 507 -10.47 -37.13 44.49
N ILE A 508 -11.69 -36.63 44.47
CA ILE A 508 -12.00 -35.22 44.70
C ILE A 508 -11.43 -34.72 46.04
N PRO A 509 -11.45 -35.49 47.17
CA PRO A 509 -10.89 -35.04 48.41
C PRO A 509 -9.38 -34.73 48.37
N SER A 510 -8.58 -35.58 47.70
CA SER A 510 -7.14 -35.37 47.54
C SER A 510 -6.85 -34.17 46.63
N GLN A 511 -7.60 -34.02 45.55
CA GLN A 511 -7.48 -32.86 44.67
C GLN A 511 -7.80 -31.53 45.40
N ILE A 512 -8.88 -31.47 46.20
CA ILE A 512 -9.25 -30.26 46.95
C ILE A 512 -8.14 -29.91 47.95
N LYS A 513 -7.60 -30.91 48.70
CA LYS A 513 -6.52 -30.67 49.66
C LYS A 513 -5.25 -30.11 48.99
N SER A 514 -4.88 -30.64 47.83
CA SER A 514 -3.76 -30.12 47.02
C SER A 514 -3.99 -28.70 46.59
N LEU A 515 -5.17 -28.40 46.00
CA LEU A 515 -5.55 -27.07 45.52
C LEU A 515 -5.63 -26.02 46.63
N MET A 516 -6.03 -26.43 47.86
CA MET A 516 -5.99 -25.56 49.04
C MET A 516 -4.56 -25.32 49.51
N ALA A 517 -3.73 -26.34 49.54
CA ALA A 517 -2.32 -26.24 49.94
C ALA A 517 -1.51 -25.37 48.99
N GLU A 518 -1.79 -25.46 47.69
CA GLU A 518 -1.16 -24.65 46.66
C GLU A 518 -1.71 -23.20 46.55
N GLY A 519 -2.80 -22.90 47.28
CA GLY A 519 -3.45 -21.58 47.23
C GLY A 519 -4.31 -21.33 45.99
N THR A 520 -4.54 -22.32 45.11
CA THR A 520 -5.46 -22.26 43.98
C THR A 520 -6.91 -22.12 44.46
N ILE A 521 -7.29 -22.77 45.55
CA ILE A 521 -8.44 -22.42 46.37
C ILE A 521 -7.92 -21.52 47.48
N PRO A 522 -8.06 -20.19 47.36
CA PRO A 522 -7.39 -19.25 48.24
C PRO A 522 -8.02 -19.27 49.64
N ALA A 523 -7.20 -19.04 50.66
CA ALA A 523 -7.62 -18.88 52.04
C ALA A 523 -8.67 -17.75 52.17
N PRO A 524 -9.62 -17.87 53.12
CA PRO A 524 -10.76 -16.97 53.26
C PRO A 524 -10.39 -15.61 53.85
N ASP A 525 -9.94 -14.67 53.03
CA ASP A 525 -9.61 -13.30 53.37
C ASP A 525 -10.70 -12.28 53.00
N THR A 526 -11.66 -12.69 52.21
CA THR A 526 -12.81 -11.89 51.76
C THR A 526 -14.11 -12.70 51.84
N PRO A 527 -15.28 -12.05 51.95
CA PRO A 527 -16.58 -12.78 51.99
C PRO A 527 -16.80 -13.68 50.75
N LYS A 528 -16.26 -13.31 49.59
CA LYS A 528 -16.38 -14.12 48.37
C LYS A 528 -15.46 -15.34 48.45
N ARG A 529 -14.22 -15.22 48.90
CA ARG A 529 -13.29 -16.33 49.10
C ARG A 529 -13.76 -17.25 50.21
N GLN A 530 -14.35 -16.70 51.29
CA GLN A 530 -14.95 -17.48 52.39
C GLN A 530 -16.03 -18.44 51.81
N LYS A 531 -16.99 -17.93 51.01
CA LYS A 531 -18.04 -18.76 50.44
C LYS A 531 -17.51 -19.88 49.52
N LYS A 532 -16.44 -19.58 48.80
CA LYS A 532 -15.80 -20.59 47.92
C LYS A 532 -15.08 -21.63 48.79
N TRP A 533 -14.34 -21.21 49.79
CA TRP A 533 -13.66 -22.09 50.72
C TRP A 533 -14.65 -23.01 51.44
N ASP A 534 -15.71 -22.45 52.05
CA ASP A 534 -16.74 -23.22 52.79
C ASP A 534 -17.39 -24.29 51.86
N PHE A 535 -17.60 -23.98 50.63
CA PHE A 535 -18.15 -24.93 49.66
C PHE A 535 -17.19 -26.11 49.45
N PHE A 536 -15.92 -25.87 49.17
CA PHE A 536 -14.96 -26.95 48.97
C PHE A 536 -14.64 -27.70 50.29
N ASP A 537 -14.59 -27.03 51.42
CA ASP A 537 -14.42 -27.64 52.75
C ASP A 537 -15.62 -28.57 53.05
N GLN A 538 -16.84 -28.17 52.73
CA GLN A 538 -18.01 -29.04 52.83
C GLN A 538 -17.87 -30.32 52.00
N LEU A 539 -17.27 -30.25 50.80
CA LEU A 539 -17.06 -31.44 49.98
C LEU A 539 -16.07 -32.41 50.61
N LEU A 540 -15.09 -31.93 51.40
CA LEU A 540 -14.13 -32.79 52.11
C LEU A 540 -14.79 -33.62 53.21
N THR A 541 -15.98 -33.22 53.72
CA THR A 541 -16.72 -33.96 54.78
C THR A 541 -17.55 -35.09 54.22
N LEU A 542 -17.72 -35.17 52.89
CA LEU A 542 -18.54 -36.20 52.25
C LEU A 542 -17.75 -37.47 52.01
N LYS A 543 -18.42 -38.63 52.19
CA LYS A 543 -17.82 -39.96 51.91
C LYS A 543 -18.10 -40.38 50.49
N GLY A 544 -17.20 -41.13 49.86
CA GLY A 544 -17.42 -41.76 48.54
C GLY A 544 -17.18 -40.79 47.36
N LEU A 545 -16.48 -39.65 47.59
CA LEU A 545 -15.98 -38.73 46.53
C LEU A 545 -14.60 -39.18 46.00
N GLU A 546 -14.09 -40.29 46.49
CA GLU A 546 -12.89 -40.94 45.99
C GLU A 546 -13.11 -41.68 44.69
N GLU A 547 -14.38 -42.13 44.46
CA GLU A 547 -14.79 -42.87 43.27
C GLU A 547 -14.84 -41.96 42.01
N GLN A 548 -14.57 -42.60 40.84
CA GLN A 548 -14.73 -41.89 39.56
C GLN A 548 -16.19 -41.62 39.28
N ARG A 549 -16.51 -40.35 38.89
CA ARG A 549 -17.85 -39.92 38.56
C ARG A 549 -17.86 -39.08 37.33
N SER A 550 -18.94 -39.15 36.52
CA SER A 550 -19.24 -38.15 35.48
C SER A 550 -19.80 -36.87 36.10
N ASP A 551 -19.96 -35.84 35.28
CA ASP A 551 -20.53 -34.56 35.72
C ASP A 551 -21.95 -34.72 36.31
N TYR A 552 -22.79 -35.45 35.61
CA TYR A 552 -24.14 -35.77 36.08
C TYR A 552 -24.14 -36.53 37.43
N GLU A 553 -23.38 -37.64 37.53
CA GLU A 553 -23.32 -38.47 38.73
C GLU A 553 -22.76 -37.69 39.92
N LEU A 554 -21.78 -36.81 39.73
CA LEU A 554 -21.27 -35.96 40.78
C LEU A 554 -22.33 -35.00 41.32
N PHE A 555 -22.99 -34.25 40.45
CA PHE A 555 -23.96 -33.25 40.86
C PHE A 555 -25.28 -33.92 41.40
N GLU A 556 -25.67 -35.07 40.89
CA GLU A 556 -26.76 -35.87 41.46
C GLU A 556 -26.42 -36.33 42.86
N TYR A 557 -25.18 -36.84 43.07
CA TYR A 557 -24.71 -37.20 44.41
C TYR A 557 -24.71 -35.99 45.36
N LEU A 558 -24.18 -34.81 44.95
CA LEU A 558 -24.21 -33.61 45.78
C LEU A 558 -25.64 -33.19 46.17
N LYS A 559 -26.59 -33.32 45.24
CA LYS A 559 -28.02 -33.08 45.47
C LYS A 559 -28.60 -34.04 46.53
N GLN A 560 -28.29 -35.33 46.44
CA GLN A 560 -28.71 -36.35 47.40
C GLN A 560 -28.14 -36.07 48.81
N GLN A 561 -26.91 -35.58 48.87
CA GLN A 561 -26.25 -35.15 50.13
C GLN A 561 -26.75 -33.78 50.61
N LYS A 562 -27.72 -33.15 49.94
CA LYS A 562 -28.31 -31.82 50.29
C LYS A 562 -27.26 -30.69 50.28
N VAL A 563 -26.18 -30.84 49.53
CA VAL A 563 -25.18 -29.77 49.32
C VAL A 563 -25.83 -28.65 48.52
N LYS A 564 -25.74 -27.42 49.02
CA LYS A 564 -26.20 -26.23 48.31
C LYS A 564 -25.09 -25.69 47.40
N TYR A 565 -25.35 -25.61 46.10
CA TYR A 565 -24.44 -25.02 45.15
C TYR A 565 -25.17 -24.11 44.19
N ASN A 566 -24.42 -23.19 43.58
CA ASN A 566 -24.88 -22.24 42.59
C ASN A 566 -24.05 -22.39 41.28
N LYS A 567 -24.36 -21.61 40.24
CA LYS A 567 -23.67 -21.65 38.94
C LYS A 567 -22.16 -21.41 39.06
N SER A 568 -21.72 -20.56 40.01
CA SER A 568 -20.28 -20.33 40.26
C SER A 568 -19.60 -21.59 40.80
N ASN A 569 -20.28 -22.29 41.72
CA ASN A 569 -19.74 -23.55 42.30
C ASN A 569 -19.62 -24.65 41.21
N ILE A 570 -20.63 -24.77 40.35
CA ILE A 570 -20.61 -25.71 39.22
C ILE A 570 -19.38 -25.41 38.34
N ASN A 571 -19.19 -24.17 37.93
CA ASN A 571 -18.08 -23.77 37.08
C ASN A 571 -16.71 -23.98 37.78
N ASP A 572 -16.61 -23.71 39.07
CA ASP A 572 -15.38 -23.93 39.84
C ASP A 572 -15.06 -25.43 39.94
N VAL A 573 -16.03 -26.29 40.21
CA VAL A 573 -15.86 -27.75 40.26
C VAL A 573 -15.37 -28.25 38.88
N ARG A 574 -16.06 -27.89 37.83
CA ARG A 574 -15.70 -28.30 36.47
C ARG A 574 -14.28 -27.87 36.09
N ARG A 575 -13.92 -26.66 36.45
CA ARG A 575 -12.60 -26.09 36.12
C ARG A 575 -11.45 -26.63 36.98
N LEU A 576 -11.69 -26.86 38.26
CA LEU A 576 -10.64 -27.19 39.23
C LEU A 576 -10.47 -28.70 39.42
N LEU A 577 -11.55 -29.47 39.32
CA LEU A 577 -11.59 -30.89 39.67
C LEU A 577 -11.89 -31.81 38.45
N GLY A 578 -12.36 -31.22 37.36
CA GLY A 578 -12.72 -31.98 36.16
C GLY A 578 -11.49 -32.34 35.32
N GLU A 579 -11.28 -33.63 35.08
CA GLU A 579 -10.28 -34.18 34.18
C GLU A 579 -10.90 -34.41 32.79
N VAL A 580 -10.38 -33.71 31.77
CA VAL A 580 -10.86 -33.88 30.39
C VAL A 580 -10.54 -35.27 29.87
N SER A 581 -11.54 -35.97 29.36
CA SER A 581 -11.36 -37.31 28.79
C SER A 581 -12.39 -37.59 27.69
N GLU A 582 -11.96 -38.10 26.54
CA GLU A 582 -12.88 -38.49 25.45
C GLU A 582 -13.85 -39.64 25.85
N SER A 583 -13.45 -40.48 26.85
CA SER A 583 -14.26 -41.53 27.37
C SER A 583 -15.36 -41.08 28.37
N ALA A 584 -15.32 -39.84 28.81
CA ALA A 584 -16.30 -39.29 29.72
C ALA A 584 -17.62 -38.95 29.00
N PRO A 585 -18.75 -39.04 29.70
CA PRO A 585 -20.03 -38.55 29.18
C PRO A 585 -19.97 -37.04 28.91
N GLU A 586 -20.85 -36.60 28.02
CA GLU A 586 -21.02 -35.20 27.66
C GLU A 586 -21.51 -34.39 28.86
N VAL A 587 -20.99 -33.15 28.96
CA VAL A 587 -21.36 -32.21 30.01
C VAL A 587 -22.44 -31.27 29.48
N TYR A 588 -23.54 -31.14 30.22
CA TYR A 588 -24.63 -30.20 29.93
C TYR A 588 -24.43 -28.90 30.71
N THR A 589 -25.05 -27.81 30.24
CA THR A 589 -24.98 -26.52 30.94
C THR A 589 -25.58 -26.59 32.35
N ASP A 590 -26.73 -27.28 32.49
CA ASP A 590 -27.24 -27.71 33.78
C ASP A 590 -26.85 -29.20 33.99
N PRO A 591 -26.03 -29.52 35.00
CA PRO A 591 -25.53 -30.89 35.18
C PRO A 591 -26.62 -31.92 35.46
N LEU A 592 -27.83 -31.52 35.90
CA LEU A 592 -28.93 -32.41 36.24
C LEU A 592 -30.07 -32.41 35.22
N ASP A 593 -29.90 -31.66 34.13
CA ASP A 593 -30.89 -31.55 33.05
C ASP A 593 -30.25 -31.85 31.71
N SER A 594 -30.41 -33.07 31.22
CA SER A 594 -29.95 -33.52 29.91
C SER A 594 -30.67 -32.87 28.72
N SER A 595 -31.74 -32.12 28.98
CA SER A 595 -32.41 -31.29 27.95
C SER A 595 -31.77 -29.90 27.81
N SER A 596 -30.93 -29.52 28.77
CA SER A 596 -30.17 -28.25 28.68
C SER A 596 -29.08 -28.32 27.57
N PRO A 597 -28.64 -27.21 27.02
CA PRO A 597 -27.61 -27.21 25.99
C PRO A 597 -26.30 -27.88 26.46
N LEU A 598 -25.64 -28.58 25.55
CA LEU A 598 -24.28 -29.10 25.78
C LEU A 598 -23.28 -27.96 26.12
N LEU A 599 -22.40 -28.22 27.07
CA LEU A 599 -21.32 -27.30 27.40
C LEU A 599 -20.18 -27.51 26.40
N ALA A 600 -19.86 -26.47 25.63
CA ALA A 600 -18.75 -26.51 24.70
C ALA A 600 -17.40 -26.58 25.41
N ASP A 601 -16.49 -27.40 24.91
CA ASP A 601 -15.09 -27.34 25.26
C ASP A 601 -14.37 -26.30 24.39
N THR A 602 -13.99 -25.18 24.98
CA THR A 602 -13.34 -24.08 24.24
C THR A 602 -11.97 -24.47 23.68
N ALA A 603 -11.32 -25.48 24.24
CA ALA A 603 -10.06 -25.99 23.73
C ALA A 603 -10.22 -26.81 22.44
N LEU A 604 -11.42 -27.29 22.15
CA LEU A 604 -11.78 -28.08 20.98
C LEU A 604 -12.55 -27.27 19.93
N ASN A 605 -12.69 -25.96 20.14
CA ASN A 605 -13.30 -25.09 19.13
C ASN A 605 -12.43 -25.08 17.86
N ASP A 606 -13.10 -25.19 16.72
CA ASP A 606 -12.50 -25.09 15.41
C ASP A 606 -13.30 -24.15 14.53
N THR A 607 -12.75 -23.73 13.41
CA THR A 607 -13.42 -22.85 12.45
C THR A 607 -13.29 -23.40 11.04
N GLU A 608 -14.39 -23.36 10.29
CA GLU A 608 -14.40 -23.70 8.88
C GLU A 608 -14.75 -22.48 8.03
N LEU A 609 -14.07 -22.34 6.90
CA LEU A 609 -14.33 -21.28 5.93
C LEU A 609 -15.10 -21.88 4.75
N ILE A 610 -16.40 -21.67 4.73
CA ILE A 610 -17.31 -22.30 3.77
C ILE A 610 -17.63 -21.28 2.68
N PRO A 611 -17.35 -21.57 1.38
CA PRO A 611 -17.71 -20.67 0.27
C PRO A 611 -19.21 -20.32 0.32
N PHE A 612 -19.55 -19.07 0.05
CA PHE A 612 -20.91 -18.55 0.20
C PHE A 612 -21.95 -19.32 -0.63
N LYS A 613 -21.55 -19.86 -1.78
CA LYS A 613 -22.40 -20.68 -2.67
C LYS A 613 -22.63 -22.11 -2.17
N VAL A 614 -22.00 -22.54 -1.08
CA VAL A 614 -22.10 -23.90 -0.54
C VAL A 614 -23.07 -23.92 0.62
N ASP A 615 -24.01 -24.89 0.65
CA ASP A 615 -24.87 -25.09 1.80
C ASP A 615 -24.04 -25.55 3.01
N ILE A 616 -24.19 -24.80 4.11
CA ILE A 616 -23.38 -25.02 5.32
C ILE A 616 -23.72 -26.39 5.95
N SER A 617 -25.01 -26.77 5.99
CA SER A 617 -25.42 -28.01 6.62
C SER A 617 -24.95 -29.23 5.82
N GLU A 618 -24.94 -29.13 4.50
CA GLU A 618 -24.39 -30.17 3.64
C GLU A 618 -22.88 -30.27 3.77
N PHE A 619 -22.16 -29.14 3.82
CA PHE A 619 -20.72 -29.11 4.05
C PHE A 619 -20.37 -29.80 5.37
N LEU A 620 -21.02 -29.41 6.46
CA LEU A 620 -20.76 -30.00 7.78
C LEU A 620 -21.02 -31.51 7.80
N ARG A 621 -22.09 -31.96 7.17
CA ARG A 621 -22.44 -33.38 7.07
C ARG A 621 -21.40 -34.20 6.30
N ARG A 622 -20.77 -33.59 5.28
CA ARG A 622 -19.79 -34.25 4.41
C ARG A 622 -18.36 -34.18 4.95
N GLU A 623 -17.97 -33.01 5.46
CA GLU A 623 -16.56 -32.74 5.75
C GLU A 623 -16.23 -32.76 7.25
N VAL A 624 -17.20 -32.55 8.16
CA VAL A 624 -16.95 -32.43 9.59
C VAL A 624 -17.50 -33.63 10.38
N LEU A 625 -18.78 -33.92 10.22
CA LEU A 625 -19.49 -34.94 11.03
C LEU A 625 -18.94 -36.36 10.85
N PRO A 626 -18.43 -36.82 9.69
CA PRO A 626 -17.82 -38.14 9.58
C PRO A 626 -16.59 -38.33 10.46
N PHE A 627 -15.85 -37.25 10.76
CA PHE A 627 -14.64 -37.26 11.59
C PHE A 627 -14.90 -36.84 13.04
N ARG A 628 -15.96 -36.07 13.27
CA ARG A 628 -16.37 -35.51 14.57
C ARG A 628 -17.88 -35.55 14.70
N PRO A 629 -18.48 -36.75 14.98
CA PRO A 629 -19.93 -36.93 15.02
C PRO A 629 -20.65 -36.11 16.12
N ASP A 630 -19.89 -35.71 17.16
CA ASP A 630 -20.34 -34.92 18.30
C ASP A 630 -20.25 -33.41 18.09
N ALA A 631 -19.79 -32.99 16.93
CA ALA A 631 -19.62 -31.55 16.63
C ALA A 631 -20.96 -30.88 16.24
N TRP A 632 -21.08 -29.62 16.61
CA TRP A 632 -22.18 -28.76 16.14
C TRP A 632 -21.70 -27.36 15.78
N ARG A 633 -22.47 -26.67 14.93
CA ARG A 633 -22.27 -25.28 14.56
C ARG A 633 -22.81 -24.35 15.63
N ASP A 634 -22.05 -23.33 15.99
CA ASP A 634 -22.57 -22.20 16.78
C ASP A 634 -22.94 -21.04 15.83
N GLU A 635 -24.19 -21.04 15.39
CA GLU A 635 -24.70 -20.05 14.43
C GLU A 635 -24.53 -18.59 14.92
N SER A 636 -24.50 -18.36 16.24
CA SER A 636 -24.33 -17.03 16.81
C SER A 636 -22.94 -16.42 16.57
N GLN A 637 -21.98 -17.25 16.18
CA GLN A 637 -20.58 -16.86 15.91
C GLN A 637 -20.25 -16.79 14.41
N ASP A 638 -21.22 -17.04 13.56
CA ASP A 638 -21.01 -16.99 12.12
C ASP A 638 -20.65 -15.58 11.67
N LYS A 639 -19.69 -15.49 10.76
CA LYS A 639 -19.23 -14.23 10.19
C LYS A 639 -19.06 -14.37 8.69
N ILE A 640 -19.53 -13.40 7.93
CA ILE A 640 -19.25 -13.31 6.51
C ILE A 640 -17.88 -12.66 6.31
N GLY A 641 -17.02 -13.35 5.57
CA GLY A 641 -15.74 -12.84 5.11
C GLY A 641 -15.74 -12.55 3.62
N CYS A 642 -14.82 -11.72 3.20
CA CYS A 642 -14.57 -11.40 1.79
C CYS A 642 -13.08 -11.49 1.50
N GLU A 643 -12.71 -12.19 0.43
CA GLU A 643 -11.33 -12.41 0.00
C GLU A 643 -11.26 -12.35 -1.54
N PHE A 644 -10.15 -11.84 -2.07
CA PHE A 644 -9.82 -11.86 -3.49
C PHE A 644 -8.67 -12.84 -3.74
N PRO A 645 -8.92 -14.16 -3.74
CA PRO A 645 -7.87 -15.17 -3.71
C PRO A 645 -7.19 -15.33 -5.08
N PHE A 646 -6.48 -14.28 -5.55
CA PHE A 646 -5.92 -14.18 -6.90
C PHE A 646 -5.12 -15.44 -7.30
N THR A 647 -4.21 -15.88 -6.45
CA THR A 647 -3.39 -17.07 -6.72
C THR A 647 -4.24 -18.33 -6.88
N LYS A 648 -5.30 -18.49 -6.07
CA LYS A 648 -6.21 -19.64 -6.14
C LYS A 648 -7.07 -19.58 -7.41
N ILE A 649 -7.48 -18.36 -7.82
CA ILE A 649 -8.29 -18.15 -9.03
C ILE A 649 -7.56 -18.64 -10.28
N PHE A 650 -6.25 -18.36 -10.40
CA PHE A 650 -5.42 -18.74 -11.54
C PHE A 650 -4.60 -20.01 -11.29
N TYR A 651 -4.81 -20.70 -10.15
CA TYR A 651 -4.13 -21.96 -9.87
C TYR A 651 -4.66 -23.06 -10.79
N GLU A 652 -3.77 -23.62 -11.59
CA GLU A 652 -4.02 -24.82 -12.38
C GLU A 652 -3.24 -25.96 -11.74
N TYR A 653 -3.95 -27.00 -11.31
CA TYR A 653 -3.29 -28.20 -10.79
C TYR A 653 -2.45 -28.84 -11.88
N GLN A 654 -1.15 -28.88 -11.68
CA GLN A 654 -0.24 -29.66 -12.51
C GLN A 654 -0.03 -31.00 -11.83
N PRO A 655 -0.44 -32.12 -12.45
CA PRO A 655 -0.15 -33.44 -11.89
C PRO A 655 1.36 -33.61 -11.76
N LEU A 656 1.78 -34.17 -10.63
CA LEU A 656 3.17 -34.50 -10.43
C LEU A 656 3.65 -35.39 -11.58
N ARG A 657 4.81 -35.09 -12.14
CA ARG A 657 5.44 -35.91 -13.16
C ARG A 657 5.65 -37.33 -12.64
N SER A 658 5.39 -38.32 -13.48
CA SER A 658 5.64 -39.68 -13.11
C SER A 658 7.15 -39.91 -12.82
N ILE A 659 7.44 -40.85 -11.93
CA ILE A 659 8.84 -41.19 -11.64
C ILE A 659 9.59 -41.60 -12.92
N ASP A 660 8.91 -42.23 -13.85
CA ASP A 660 9.50 -42.67 -15.13
C ASP A 660 9.86 -41.48 -16.03
N GLU A 661 9.04 -40.42 -16.07
CA GLU A 661 9.36 -39.18 -16.79
C GLU A 661 10.56 -38.46 -16.18
N VAL A 662 10.62 -38.36 -14.84
CA VAL A 662 11.75 -37.74 -14.16
C VAL A 662 13.04 -38.54 -14.38
N LEU A 663 12.97 -39.87 -14.35
CA LEU A 663 14.10 -40.74 -14.63
C LEU A 663 14.53 -40.65 -16.11
N ALA A 664 13.61 -40.49 -17.03
CA ALA A 664 13.93 -40.31 -18.45
C ALA A 664 14.69 -39.00 -18.69
N ASP A 665 14.24 -37.89 -18.07
CA ASP A 665 14.94 -36.59 -18.16
C ASP A 665 16.31 -36.60 -17.49
N LEU A 666 16.44 -37.26 -16.33
CA LEU A 666 17.73 -37.44 -15.67
C LEU A 666 18.72 -38.23 -16.54
N LYS A 667 18.25 -39.30 -17.20
CA LYS A 667 19.06 -40.06 -18.16
C LYS A 667 19.45 -39.25 -19.41
N ALA A 668 18.55 -38.41 -19.90
CA ALA A 668 18.84 -37.52 -21.02
C ALA A 668 19.89 -36.46 -20.64
N LEU A 669 19.77 -35.85 -19.47
CA LEU A 669 20.78 -34.93 -18.94
C LEU A 669 22.12 -35.59 -18.65
N GLU A 670 22.12 -36.86 -18.19
CA GLU A 670 23.32 -37.66 -18.00
C GLU A 670 24.03 -37.97 -19.32
N ALA A 671 23.26 -38.20 -20.39
CA ALA A 671 23.81 -38.42 -21.74
C ALA A 671 24.42 -37.17 -22.38
N GLU A 672 23.94 -35.98 -22.00
CA GLU A 672 24.46 -34.66 -22.44
C GLU A 672 25.66 -34.19 -21.60
N SER A 673 25.88 -34.77 -20.41
CA SER A 673 26.93 -34.37 -19.49
C SER A 673 28.11 -35.35 -19.54
N ASP A 674 29.33 -34.82 -19.70
CA ASP A 674 30.57 -35.61 -19.58
C ASP A 674 30.83 -36.19 -18.16
N THR A 675 29.98 -35.86 -17.19
CA THR A 675 30.07 -36.28 -15.81
C THR A 675 28.90 -37.18 -15.44
N SER A 676 29.17 -38.50 -15.25
CA SER A 676 28.10 -39.45 -14.90
C SER A 676 27.51 -39.17 -13.51
N LEU A 677 26.19 -39.29 -13.37
CA LEU A 677 25.44 -39.16 -12.11
C LEU A 677 26.02 -40.07 -11.01
N ASP A 678 26.51 -41.21 -11.40
CA ASP A 678 27.22 -42.17 -10.52
C ASP A 678 28.49 -41.58 -9.92
N SER A 679 29.25 -40.79 -10.67
CA SER A 679 30.44 -40.10 -10.17
C SER A 679 30.11 -39.02 -9.14
N PHE A 680 29.02 -38.30 -9.35
CA PHE A 680 28.50 -37.27 -8.43
C PHE A 680 27.96 -37.90 -7.13
N ILE A 681 27.16 -38.97 -7.23
CA ILE A 681 26.64 -39.69 -6.05
C ILE A 681 27.78 -40.32 -5.23
N ARG A 682 28.82 -40.80 -5.87
CA ARG A 682 30.03 -41.31 -5.17
C ARG A 682 30.81 -40.19 -4.46
N SER A 683 30.78 -38.97 -5.01
CA SER A 683 31.45 -37.83 -4.37
C SER A 683 30.70 -37.30 -3.13
N LEU A 684 29.38 -37.50 -3.07
CA LEU A 684 28.53 -37.13 -1.92
C LEU A 684 28.55 -38.17 -0.79
N LYS A 685 29.08 -39.38 -1.04
CA LYS A 685 29.21 -40.45 -0.04
C LYS A 685 30.61 -40.53 0.62
N LYS A 686 31.52 -39.63 0.26
CA LYS A 686 32.79 -39.38 0.94
C LYS A 686 32.68 -38.12 1.79
#